data_d6002a0a4c27a62ce3f0961d4f936d0d
#
_entry.id   d6002a0a4c27a62ce3f0961d4f936d0d
#
_cell.length_a   1.000
_cell.length_b   1.000
_cell.length_c   1.000
_cell.angle_alpha   90.00
_cell.angle_beta   90.00
_cell.angle_gamma   90.00
#
_symmetry.space_group_name_H-M   'P 1'
#
loop_
_entity.id
_entity.type
_entity.pdbx_description
1 polymer ?
#
loop_
_entity_poly.entity_id
_entity_poly.type
_entity_poly.pdbx_seq_one_letter_code
_entity_poly.pdbx_strand_id
1 'polypeptide(L)'
;MNVQEATTRRLPDLKERHLPENCRETINTILKETYGYEQFRNLEIYDDLSKGKEKLCISQGQLIENVILEAEKAWKSETQVDNILLTAPTGSGKSLLFQLPAIYLGKEYNLLTIVVSPLKALIVDQVESLQELGYARVAYASSDLSPEQKMEVYRQVREGEIDLFYLSPELLLSYDIKHFVGERRIGLVVVDEAHTVTTWGKEFRVDYWFLGRYLTALKQTLGYNFPLFALTATAVWNPKGGNDMIFETIRSLQMEPCVLYVGTVKRRNIGFDIRQMEMEDGETYDKAKQRVVAARVEDFLDGHKTLLYYPFAGGIDMRLKTWVKPADWRLVASYYGKKEKEQKAAIVQEFKEGTKKLIVATKAFGMGVDISDIDRVYHVVPSSTFVDYIQEIGRAARDTEIHGIAATDYHERDFYYMKRLHQTGNIAQEQLVLILRKLMEVYRMKGGKPEIMVSLSDFEFVVKLPRTKNKLEYEAELGQLIKTALLWLEDDLMQRYGRHLLEISPKNLLTEGYVQDKTGDVFAREFHSYLTKVEGEDGVYVVRLEALWEERFPELGYKEFKQKLNNGTLREGARAVSVGKHEVLLKEDATVIRERMDALFKSLTTMLKTALIKSKGRFDEEELRTVFAEHGMDVRSAKRFIGSLLESRTEEGRSVSYISSCLLYTSDAADDLIGV
;
A
#
# COMPACT_ATOMS: atom_id res chain seq x y z
N MET A 1 35.84 3.92 -12.77
CA MET A 1 34.62 4.62 -13.22
C MET A 1 34.09 5.40 -12.03
N ASN A 2 34.00 6.71 -12.19
CA ASN A 2 33.62 7.63 -11.11
C ASN A 2 32.19 7.35 -10.62
N VAL A 3 32.03 7.08 -9.35
CA VAL A 3 30.77 6.86 -8.65
C VAL A 3 29.87 8.12 -8.64
N GLN A 4 30.37 9.26 -9.09
CA GLN A 4 29.65 10.53 -9.15
C GLN A 4 28.68 10.68 -10.34
N GLU A 5 28.74 9.83 -11.37
CA GLU A 5 27.86 9.91 -12.54
C GLU A 5 26.60 9.02 -12.45
N ALA A 6 26.45 8.22 -11.40
CA ALA A 6 25.37 7.22 -11.32
C ALA A 6 24.11 7.67 -10.55
N THR A 7 23.97 8.95 -10.20
CA THR A 7 22.83 9.41 -9.36
C THR A 7 22.05 10.60 -9.90
N THR A 8 22.09 10.90 -11.17
CA THR A 8 20.99 11.68 -11.76
C THR A 8 19.82 10.75 -11.97
N ARG A 9 18.87 10.72 -10.99
CA ARG A 9 17.58 10.09 -11.19
C ARG A 9 17.00 10.62 -12.51
N ARG A 10 16.84 9.74 -13.50
CA ARG A 10 16.14 10.11 -14.74
C ARG A 10 14.74 10.58 -14.34
N LEU A 11 14.44 11.83 -14.66
CA LEU A 11 13.11 12.38 -14.47
C LEU A 11 12.12 11.61 -15.36
N PRO A 12 10.89 11.35 -14.91
CA PRO A 12 9.86 10.75 -15.74
C PRO A 12 9.62 11.58 -17.01
N ASP A 13 9.22 10.93 -18.10
CA ASP A 13 8.80 11.58 -19.32
C ASP A 13 7.45 12.28 -19.09
N LEU A 14 7.49 13.56 -18.71
CA LEU A 14 6.34 14.39 -18.48
C LEU A 14 5.97 15.13 -19.76
N LYS A 15 4.68 15.04 -20.13
CA LYS A 15 4.12 15.76 -21.28
C LYS A 15 3.54 17.10 -20.88
N GLU A 16 3.55 18.02 -21.84
CA GLU A 16 2.85 19.30 -21.70
C GLU A 16 1.35 19.07 -21.56
N ARG A 17 0.70 19.93 -20.79
CA ARG A 17 -0.74 19.89 -20.60
C ARG A 17 -1.43 20.55 -21.80
N HIS A 18 -2.25 19.78 -22.51
CA HIS A 18 -3.15 20.29 -23.52
C HIS A 18 -4.58 20.23 -22.98
N LEU A 19 -4.97 21.30 -22.26
CA LEU A 19 -6.31 21.40 -21.71
C LEU A 19 -7.30 21.80 -22.82
N PRO A 20 -8.40 21.05 -22.99
CA PRO A 20 -9.50 21.45 -23.82
C PRO A 20 -10.07 22.79 -23.36
N GLU A 21 -10.53 23.62 -24.27
CA GLU A 21 -11.17 24.91 -23.91
C GLU A 21 -12.45 24.69 -23.11
N ASN A 22 -13.25 23.70 -23.52
CA ASN A 22 -14.54 23.41 -22.92
C ASN A 22 -14.73 21.88 -22.80
N CYS A 23 -15.58 21.46 -21.87
CA CYS A 23 -16.11 20.11 -21.81
C CYS A 23 -17.24 19.92 -22.84
N ARG A 24 -17.33 18.76 -23.46
CA ARG A 24 -18.41 18.44 -24.41
C ARG A 24 -19.79 18.46 -23.72
N GLU A 25 -20.82 18.85 -24.48
CA GLU A 25 -22.18 19.06 -23.94
C GLU A 25 -22.78 17.76 -23.35
N THR A 26 -22.47 16.62 -23.93
CA THR A 26 -22.88 15.30 -23.40
C THR A 26 -22.45 15.07 -21.95
N ILE A 27 -21.28 15.54 -21.56
CA ILE A 27 -20.77 15.40 -20.19
C ILE A 27 -21.53 16.34 -19.24
N ASN A 28 -21.86 17.55 -19.68
CA ASN A 28 -22.69 18.47 -18.90
C ASN A 28 -24.08 17.88 -18.67
N THR A 29 -24.63 17.20 -19.68
CA THR A 29 -25.91 16.50 -19.56
C THR A 29 -25.83 15.36 -18.55
N ILE A 30 -24.80 14.51 -18.62
CA ILE A 30 -24.59 13.41 -17.66
C ILE A 30 -24.38 13.95 -16.24
N LEU A 31 -23.63 15.06 -16.08
CA LEU A 31 -23.45 15.72 -14.79
C LEU A 31 -24.79 16.10 -14.15
N LYS A 32 -25.66 16.76 -14.95
CA LYS A 32 -26.95 17.19 -14.50
C LYS A 32 -27.90 16.04 -14.22
N GLU A 33 -28.01 15.07 -15.13
CA GLU A 33 -28.91 13.92 -15.00
C GLU A 33 -28.52 12.98 -13.86
N THR A 34 -27.22 12.71 -13.67
CA THR A 34 -26.76 11.72 -12.67
C THR A 34 -26.53 12.37 -11.31
N TYR A 35 -25.93 13.56 -11.25
CA TYR A 35 -25.51 14.18 -9.99
C TYR A 35 -26.34 15.38 -9.58
N GLY A 36 -27.20 15.91 -10.45
CA GLY A 36 -27.99 17.10 -10.18
C GLY A 36 -27.18 18.40 -10.15
N TYR A 37 -25.92 18.39 -10.62
CA TYR A 37 -25.08 19.58 -10.62
C TYR A 37 -25.19 20.33 -11.94
N GLU A 38 -25.31 21.66 -11.84
CA GLU A 38 -25.42 22.56 -13.03
C GLU A 38 -24.03 22.97 -13.59
N GLN A 39 -23.00 22.92 -12.76
CA GLN A 39 -21.66 23.42 -13.12
C GLN A 39 -20.54 22.61 -12.48
N PHE A 40 -19.41 22.55 -13.16
CA PHE A 40 -18.19 21.98 -12.64
C PHE A 40 -17.51 22.94 -11.67
N ARG A 41 -16.86 22.37 -10.65
CA ARG A 41 -15.97 23.13 -9.77
C ARG A 41 -14.64 23.39 -10.44
N ASN A 42 -13.94 24.41 -9.97
CA ASN A 42 -12.58 24.69 -10.38
C ASN A 42 -11.57 24.06 -9.41
N LEU A 43 -10.44 23.63 -9.96
CA LEU A 43 -9.31 23.12 -9.24
C LEU A 43 -8.12 24.08 -9.40
N GLU A 44 -7.47 24.44 -8.30
CA GLU A 44 -6.20 25.17 -8.33
C GLU A 44 -5.05 24.16 -8.48
N ILE A 45 -4.33 24.25 -9.58
CA ILE A 45 -3.13 23.43 -9.84
C ILE A 45 -1.90 24.33 -10.00
N TYR A 46 -0.73 23.80 -9.71
CA TYR A 46 0.53 24.49 -9.99
C TYR A 46 0.79 24.51 -11.50
N ASP A 47 1.14 25.68 -12.03
CA ASP A 47 1.53 25.82 -13.43
C ASP A 47 2.89 25.16 -13.66
N ASP A 48 3.88 25.56 -12.90
CA ASP A 48 5.21 24.98 -12.92
C ASP A 48 5.61 24.58 -11.50
N LEU A 49 5.74 23.27 -11.27
CA LEU A 49 6.12 22.72 -9.97
C LEU A 49 7.52 23.16 -9.52
N SER A 50 8.44 23.41 -10.46
CA SER A 50 9.80 23.84 -10.14
C SER A 50 9.85 25.26 -9.59
N LYS A 51 8.92 26.12 -10.02
CA LYS A 51 8.79 27.51 -9.56
C LYS A 51 7.87 27.65 -8.34
N GLY A 52 6.90 26.75 -8.18
CA GLY A 52 6.08 26.58 -6.97
C GLY A 52 5.15 27.74 -6.59
N LYS A 53 5.02 28.79 -7.42
CA LYS A 53 4.29 30.02 -7.09
C LYS A 53 3.08 30.28 -7.97
N GLU A 54 3.18 30.00 -9.24
CA GLU A 54 2.12 30.28 -10.20
C GLU A 54 1.11 29.14 -10.20
N LYS A 55 -0.17 29.49 -10.20
CA LYS A 55 -1.28 28.56 -10.18
C LYS A 55 -2.20 28.82 -11.33
N LEU A 56 -2.68 27.77 -11.93
CA LEU A 56 -3.75 27.77 -12.91
C LEU A 56 -5.05 27.32 -12.25
N CYS A 57 -6.14 27.93 -12.66
CA CYS A 57 -7.47 27.51 -12.29
C CYS A 57 -8.05 26.73 -13.46
N ILE A 58 -8.23 25.42 -13.28
CA ILE A 58 -8.80 24.53 -14.30
C ILE A 58 -10.17 24.01 -13.85
N SER A 59 -11.10 23.93 -14.79
CA SER A 59 -12.40 23.31 -14.51
C SER A 59 -12.27 21.80 -14.42
N GLN A 60 -13.03 21.16 -13.52
CA GLN A 60 -13.19 19.70 -13.52
C GLN A 60 -13.63 19.18 -14.91
N GLY A 61 -14.48 19.92 -15.62
CA GLY A 61 -14.92 19.57 -16.98
C GLY A 61 -13.77 19.48 -17.98
N GLN A 62 -12.80 20.40 -17.93
CA GLN A 62 -11.62 20.37 -18.79
C GLN A 62 -10.75 19.13 -18.52
N LEU A 63 -10.60 18.76 -17.25
CA LEU A 63 -9.85 17.56 -16.88
C LEU A 63 -10.58 16.27 -17.30
N ILE A 64 -11.89 16.21 -17.10
CA ILE A 64 -12.76 15.10 -17.55
C ILE A 64 -12.63 14.94 -19.06
N GLU A 65 -12.74 16.03 -19.81
CA GLU A 65 -12.59 15.99 -21.27
C GLU A 65 -11.21 15.46 -21.68
N ASN A 66 -10.14 15.86 -20.99
CA ASN A 66 -8.81 15.34 -21.28
C ASN A 66 -8.70 13.84 -21.02
N VAL A 67 -9.28 13.33 -19.94
CA VAL A 67 -9.32 11.88 -19.66
C VAL A 67 -10.07 11.13 -20.77
N ILE A 68 -11.19 11.69 -21.24
CA ILE A 68 -11.98 11.09 -22.33
C ILE A 68 -11.18 11.08 -23.64
N LEU A 69 -10.52 12.18 -23.98
CA LEU A 69 -9.72 12.28 -25.19
C LEU A 69 -8.60 11.24 -25.23
N GLU A 70 -7.91 11.02 -24.12
CA GLU A 70 -6.87 9.97 -24.05
C GLU A 70 -7.47 8.55 -24.20
N ALA A 71 -8.64 8.30 -23.63
CA ALA A 71 -9.34 7.02 -23.82
C ALA A 71 -9.83 6.84 -25.26
N GLU A 72 -10.31 7.89 -25.90
CA GLU A 72 -10.72 7.88 -27.32
C GLU A 72 -9.54 7.67 -28.27
N LYS A 73 -8.37 8.28 -28.00
CA LYS A 73 -7.12 8.00 -28.73
C LYS A 73 -6.76 6.52 -28.65
N ALA A 74 -6.79 5.95 -27.45
CA ALA A 74 -6.53 4.53 -27.25
C ALA A 74 -7.54 3.65 -27.98
N TRP A 75 -8.82 4.00 -27.95
CA TRP A 75 -9.88 3.29 -28.69
C TRP A 75 -9.64 3.31 -30.21
N LYS A 76 -9.24 4.45 -30.75
CA LYS A 76 -8.91 4.63 -32.17
C LYS A 76 -7.56 4.01 -32.56
N SER A 77 -6.86 3.39 -31.61
CA SER A 77 -5.53 2.80 -31.79
C SER A 77 -4.46 3.81 -32.24
N GLU A 78 -4.57 5.04 -31.75
CA GLU A 78 -3.52 6.06 -31.95
C GLU A 78 -2.24 5.65 -31.21
N THR A 79 -1.10 5.98 -31.76
CA THR A 79 0.21 5.54 -31.24
C THR A 79 0.62 6.26 -29.95
N GLN A 80 0.08 7.45 -29.73
CA GLN A 80 0.43 8.26 -28.57
C GLN A 80 -0.80 8.45 -27.67
N VAL A 81 -0.78 7.73 -26.54
CA VAL A 81 -1.79 7.82 -25.49
C VAL A 81 -1.06 8.18 -24.19
N ASP A 82 -1.45 9.29 -23.60
CA ASP A 82 -0.83 9.77 -22.38
C ASP A 82 -1.58 9.28 -21.14
N ASN A 83 -0.84 8.92 -20.10
CA ASN A 83 -1.40 8.64 -18.79
C ASN A 83 -1.56 9.96 -18.01
N ILE A 84 -2.43 10.00 -17.02
CA ILE A 84 -2.72 11.22 -16.26
C ILE A 84 -2.55 10.95 -14.77
N LEU A 85 -1.79 11.80 -14.08
CA LEU A 85 -1.71 11.84 -12.62
C LEU A 85 -2.27 13.14 -12.09
N LEU A 86 -3.24 13.06 -11.18
CA LEU A 86 -3.85 14.21 -10.50
C LEU A 86 -3.62 14.14 -9.00
N THR A 87 -3.14 15.24 -8.43
CA THR A 87 -3.25 15.46 -6.99
C THR A 87 -4.26 16.56 -6.70
N ALA A 88 -5.22 16.30 -5.83
CA ALA A 88 -6.24 17.25 -5.43
C ALA A 88 -6.71 17.00 -3.99
N PRO A 89 -7.05 18.03 -3.20
CA PRO A 89 -7.38 17.87 -1.80
C PRO A 89 -8.61 16.95 -1.59
N THR A 90 -8.77 16.44 -0.36
CA THR A 90 -10.02 15.77 0.04
C THR A 90 -11.20 16.73 -0.10
N GLY A 91 -12.34 16.21 -0.55
CA GLY A 91 -13.54 17.03 -0.78
C GLY A 91 -13.56 17.83 -2.10
N SER A 92 -12.52 17.70 -2.95
CA SER A 92 -12.48 18.37 -4.27
C SER A 92 -13.31 17.67 -5.36
N GLY A 93 -14.04 16.61 -5.05
CA GLY A 93 -14.85 15.87 -6.03
C GLY A 93 -14.02 14.99 -6.96
N LYS A 94 -12.92 14.39 -6.49
CA LYS A 94 -12.05 13.50 -7.28
C LYS A 94 -12.80 12.35 -7.94
N SER A 95 -13.79 11.76 -7.24
CA SER A 95 -14.57 10.64 -7.79
C SER A 95 -15.30 11.00 -9.07
N LEU A 96 -15.84 12.22 -9.15
CA LEU A 96 -16.54 12.73 -10.33
C LEU A 96 -15.64 12.73 -11.57
N LEU A 97 -14.33 12.98 -11.39
CA LEU A 97 -13.35 13.12 -12.47
C LEU A 97 -13.09 11.83 -13.25
N PHE A 98 -13.41 10.68 -12.68
CA PHE A 98 -13.33 9.41 -13.39
C PHE A 98 -14.69 8.73 -13.58
N GLN A 99 -15.67 9.02 -12.74
CA GLN A 99 -17.02 8.46 -12.87
C GLN A 99 -17.73 8.99 -14.12
N LEU A 100 -17.65 10.29 -14.39
CA LEU A 100 -18.23 10.86 -15.62
C LEU A 100 -17.59 10.34 -16.91
N PRO A 101 -16.25 10.30 -17.04
CA PRO A 101 -15.62 9.62 -18.18
C PRO A 101 -16.07 8.17 -18.31
N ALA A 102 -16.17 7.43 -17.23
CA ALA A 102 -16.58 6.02 -17.27
C ALA A 102 -18.02 5.84 -17.78
N ILE A 103 -18.95 6.66 -17.30
CA ILE A 103 -20.34 6.68 -17.77
C ILE A 103 -20.41 7.01 -19.27
N TYR A 104 -19.66 8.02 -19.72
CA TYR A 104 -19.61 8.41 -21.10
C TYR A 104 -19.02 7.30 -22.00
N LEU A 105 -17.85 6.77 -21.63
CA LEU A 105 -17.16 5.72 -22.39
C LEU A 105 -18.00 4.41 -22.47
N GLY A 106 -18.72 4.11 -21.40
CA GLY A 106 -19.65 2.97 -21.38
C GLY A 106 -20.84 3.18 -22.32
N LYS A 107 -21.47 4.34 -22.28
CA LYS A 107 -22.63 4.67 -23.12
C LYS A 107 -22.27 4.78 -24.61
N GLU A 108 -21.18 5.47 -24.96
CA GLU A 108 -20.84 5.77 -26.35
C GLU A 108 -20.08 4.62 -27.05
N TYR A 109 -19.23 3.92 -26.34
CA TYR A 109 -18.31 2.94 -26.92
C TYR A 109 -18.42 1.53 -26.34
N ASN A 110 -19.30 1.31 -25.36
CA ASN A 110 -19.38 0.06 -24.60
C ASN A 110 -18.02 -0.33 -23.96
N LEU A 111 -17.20 0.66 -23.59
CA LEU A 111 -15.92 0.45 -22.95
C LEU A 111 -16.09 0.26 -21.44
N LEU A 112 -15.26 -0.59 -20.87
CA LEU A 112 -15.22 -0.81 -19.43
C LEU A 112 -14.19 0.13 -18.79
N THR A 113 -14.57 0.78 -17.69
CA THR A 113 -13.63 1.43 -16.80
C THR A 113 -13.39 0.57 -15.57
N ILE A 114 -12.13 0.24 -15.32
CA ILE A 114 -11.69 -0.48 -14.13
C ILE A 114 -11.15 0.52 -13.11
N VAL A 115 -11.70 0.50 -11.88
CA VAL A 115 -11.21 1.34 -10.77
C VAL A 115 -10.53 0.46 -9.73
N VAL A 116 -9.22 0.65 -9.59
CA VAL A 116 -8.41 -0.01 -8.58
C VAL A 116 -8.35 0.88 -7.35
N SER A 117 -8.94 0.42 -6.25
CA SER A 117 -8.96 1.16 -4.99
C SER A 117 -8.47 0.29 -3.84
N PRO A 118 -7.68 0.87 -2.89
CA PRO A 118 -7.05 0.10 -1.82
C PRO A 118 -8.01 -0.42 -0.76
N LEU A 119 -9.17 0.18 -0.66
CA LEU A 119 -10.02 0.05 0.51
C LEU A 119 -11.42 -0.38 0.14
N LYS A 120 -11.76 -1.53 0.67
CA LYS A 120 -13.05 -2.15 0.49
C LYS A 120 -14.22 -1.25 0.92
N ALA A 121 -14.11 -0.58 2.06
CA ALA A 121 -15.16 0.33 2.52
C ALA A 121 -15.33 1.50 1.55
N LEU A 122 -14.25 2.03 0.99
CA LEU A 122 -14.31 3.08 -0.02
C LEU A 122 -14.95 2.58 -1.33
N ILE A 123 -14.60 1.36 -1.76
CA ILE A 123 -15.20 0.73 -2.94
C ILE A 123 -16.72 0.61 -2.77
N VAL A 124 -17.17 0.07 -1.63
CA VAL A 124 -18.61 -0.11 -1.34
C VAL A 124 -19.32 1.24 -1.32
N ASP A 125 -18.79 2.21 -0.58
CA ASP A 125 -19.35 3.57 -0.47
C ASP A 125 -19.48 4.26 -1.84
N GLN A 126 -18.47 4.16 -2.71
CA GLN A 126 -18.50 4.71 -4.06
C GLN A 126 -19.57 4.07 -4.95
N VAL A 127 -19.72 2.75 -4.86
CA VAL A 127 -20.73 2.01 -5.64
C VAL A 127 -22.12 2.29 -5.13
N GLU A 128 -22.35 2.22 -3.82
CA GLU A 128 -23.65 2.51 -3.21
C GLU A 128 -24.09 3.96 -3.49
N SER A 129 -23.18 4.93 -3.38
CA SER A 129 -23.48 6.33 -3.71
C SER A 129 -23.91 6.54 -5.16
N LEU A 130 -23.26 5.87 -6.13
CA LEU A 130 -23.70 5.94 -7.53
C LEU A 130 -25.05 5.27 -7.78
N GLN A 131 -25.30 4.16 -7.10
CA GLN A 131 -26.59 3.46 -7.20
C GLN A 131 -27.73 4.29 -6.58
N GLU A 132 -27.49 4.96 -5.45
CA GLU A 132 -28.44 5.91 -4.84
C GLU A 132 -28.77 7.09 -5.75
N LEU A 133 -27.80 7.53 -6.57
CA LEU A 133 -28.00 8.53 -7.61
C LEU A 133 -28.72 7.99 -8.86
N GLY A 134 -29.13 6.72 -8.85
CA GLY A 134 -29.86 6.08 -9.94
C GLY A 134 -29.00 5.46 -11.04
N TYR A 135 -27.67 5.46 -10.89
CA TYR A 135 -26.77 4.84 -11.86
C TYR A 135 -26.50 3.38 -11.50
N ALA A 136 -27.24 2.45 -12.14
CA ALA A 136 -27.15 1.02 -11.85
C ALA A 136 -26.00 0.27 -12.53
N ARG A 137 -25.34 0.87 -13.55
CA ARG A 137 -24.27 0.22 -14.33
C ARG A 137 -22.90 0.28 -13.68
N VAL A 138 -22.90 0.10 -12.34
CA VAL A 138 -21.71 0.11 -11.48
C VAL A 138 -21.73 -1.11 -10.57
N ALA A 139 -20.58 -1.78 -10.45
CA ALA A 139 -20.43 -2.93 -9.55
C ALA A 139 -19.03 -3.02 -8.96
N TYR A 140 -18.91 -3.86 -7.95
CA TYR A 140 -17.62 -4.17 -7.36
C TYR A 140 -17.45 -5.67 -7.12
N ALA A 141 -16.21 -6.12 -7.01
CA ALA A 141 -15.88 -7.43 -6.52
C ALA A 141 -14.99 -7.33 -5.28
N SER A 142 -15.36 -8.06 -4.25
CA SER A 142 -14.61 -8.11 -2.99
C SER A 142 -14.71 -9.47 -2.31
N SER A 143 -13.90 -9.68 -1.25
CA SER A 143 -13.95 -10.92 -0.46
C SER A 143 -15.27 -11.15 0.27
N ASP A 144 -16.14 -10.12 0.40
CA ASP A 144 -17.43 -10.23 1.13
C ASP A 144 -18.54 -10.81 0.28
N LEU A 145 -18.40 -10.77 -1.04
CA LEU A 145 -19.37 -11.36 -1.93
C LEU A 145 -19.22 -12.88 -1.91
N SER A 146 -20.39 -13.57 -1.94
CA SER A 146 -20.39 -15.01 -2.14
C SER A 146 -19.81 -15.39 -3.52
N PRO A 147 -19.38 -16.64 -3.73
CA PRO A 147 -18.94 -17.08 -5.06
C PRO A 147 -19.99 -16.83 -6.15
N GLU A 148 -21.26 -17.10 -5.85
CA GLU A 148 -22.37 -16.90 -6.80
C GLU A 148 -22.55 -15.42 -7.12
N GLN A 149 -22.50 -14.53 -6.13
CA GLN A 149 -22.56 -13.09 -6.33
C GLN A 149 -21.42 -12.58 -7.20
N LYS A 150 -20.20 -13.09 -6.97
CA LYS A 150 -19.03 -12.75 -7.81
C LYS A 150 -19.22 -13.18 -9.25
N MET A 151 -19.67 -14.41 -9.47
CA MET A 151 -19.92 -14.93 -10.80
C MET A 151 -20.96 -14.11 -11.55
N GLU A 152 -22.03 -13.69 -10.85
CA GLU A 152 -23.05 -12.82 -11.43
C GLU A 152 -22.47 -11.44 -11.81
N VAL A 153 -21.70 -10.82 -10.93
CA VAL A 153 -21.01 -9.54 -11.25
C VAL A 153 -20.09 -9.70 -12.45
N TYR A 154 -19.30 -10.77 -12.53
CA TYR A 154 -18.42 -11.01 -13.67
C TYR A 154 -19.19 -11.24 -14.97
N ARG A 155 -20.33 -11.95 -14.91
CA ARG A 155 -21.22 -12.08 -16.05
C ARG A 155 -21.71 -10.71 -16.53
N GLN A 156 -22.22 -9.88 -15.62
CA GLN A 156 -22.73 -8.55 -15.96
C GLN A 156 -21.64 -7.64 -16.56
N VAL A 157 -20.40 -7.72 -16.06
CA VAL A 157 -19.26 -7.00 -16.63
C VAL A 157 -18.99 -7.45 -18.05
N ARG A 158 -18.92 -8.77 -18.30
CA ARG A 158 -18.66 -9.35 -19.64
C ARG A 158 -19.76 -9.03 -20.63
N GLU A 159 -21.02 -9.06 -20.21
CA GLU A 159 -22.19 -8.80 -21.05
C GLU A 159 -22.42 -7.29 -21.31
N GLY A 160 -21.60 -6.43 -20.69
CA GLY A 160 -21.71 -5.00 -20.90
C GLY A 160 -22.82 -4.32 -20.12
N GLU A 161 -23.32 -4.96 -19.06
CA GLU A 161 -24.31 -4.37 -18.15
C GLU A 161 -23.67 -3.39 -17.15
N ILE A 162 -22.36 -3.50 -16.92
CA ILE A 162 -21.58 -2.67 -16.00
C ILE A 162 -20.56 -1.85 -16.78
N ASP A 163 -20.52 -0.54 -16.57
CA ASP A 163 -19.54 0.36 -17.20
C ASP A 163 -18.38 0.69 -16.27
N LEU A 164 -18.63 0.65 -14.97
CA LEU A 164 -17.69 1.00 -13.93
C LEU A 164 -17.51 -0.17 -12.97
N PHE A 165 -16.33 -0.78 -12.97
CA PHE A 165 -16.04 -1.95 -12.17
C PHE A 165 -14.93 -1.69 -11.16
N TYR A 166 -15.27 -1.75 -9.86
CA TYR A 166 -14.36 -1.51 -8.76
C TYR A 166 -13.80 -2.81 -8.21
N LEU A 167 -12.48 -2.84 -7.98
CA LEU A 167 -11.80 -3.95 -7.35
C LEU A 167 -10.52 -3.52 -6.61
N SER A 168 -10.07 -4.40 -5.71
CA SER A 168 -8.80 -4.19 -5.06
C SER A 168 -7.63 -4.65 -5.96
N PRO A 169 -6.40 -4.12 -5.75
CA PRO A 169 -5.24 -4.58 -6.50
C PRO A 169 -5.00 -6.08 -6.37
N GLU A 170 -5.18 -6.63 -5.16
CA GLU A 170 -5.01 -8.06 -4.89
C GLU A 170 -5.95 -8.90 -5.75
N LEU A 171 -7.20 -8.46 -5.91
CA LEU A 171 -8.17 -9.17 -6.71
C LEU A 171 -7.84 -9.05 -8.20
N LEU A 172 -7.47 -7.86 -8.68
CA LEU A 172 -7.06 -7.65 -10.06
C LEU A 172 -5.85 -8.51 -10.44
N LEU A 173 -4.86 -8.61 -9.55
CA LEU A 173 -3.66 -9.42 -9.78
C LEU A 173 -3.90 -10.93 -9.60
N SER A 174 -5.02 -11.31 -9.00
CA SER A 174 -5.30 -12.72 -8.67
C SER A 174 -5.93 -13.52 -9.80
N TYR A 175 -6.53 -12.87 -10.79
CA TYR A 175 -7.21 -13.50 -11.92
C TYR A 175 -6.62 -13.07 -13.26
N ASP A 176 -6.79 -13.90 -14.30
CA ASP A 176 -6.65 -13.42 -15.67
C ASP A 176 -7.71 -12.34 -15.91
N ILE A 177 -7.32 -11.24 -16.54
CA ILE A 177 -8.25 -10.14 -16.81
C ILE A 177 -9.46 -10.58 -17.65
N LYS A 178 -9.28 -11.56 -18.54
CA LYS A 178 -10.37 -12.12 -19.35
C LYS A 178 -11.46 -12.77 -18.52
N HIS A 179 -11.12 -13.23 -17.32
CA HIS A 179 -12.11 -13.73 -16.36
C HIS A 179 -13.15 -12.67 -16.01
N PHE A 180 -12.72 -11.42 -15.88
CA PHE A 180 -13.62 -10.29 -15.56
C PHE A 180 -14.25 -9.70 -16.83
N VAL A 181 -13.46 -9.42 -17.86
CA VAL A 181 -13.89 -8.59 -18.99
C VAL A 181 -14.35 -9.39 -20.21
N GLY A 182 -13.98 -10.68 -20.31
CA GLY A 182 -14.21 -11.49 -21.52
C GLY A 182 -13.60 -10.85 -22.76
N GLU A 183 -14.39 -10.62 -23.77
CA GLU A 183 -13.99 -9.96 -25.02
C GLU A 183 -14.23 -8.44 -25.00
N ARG A 184 -14.76 -7.90 -23.92
CA ARG A 184 -15.02 -6.47 -23.78
C ARG A 184 -13.72 -5.69 -23.62
N ARG A 185 -13.61 -4.54 -24.28
CA ARG A 185 -12.41 -3.69 -24.20
C ARG A 185 -12.41 -2.79 -22.95
N ILE A 186 -11.24 -2.69 -22.35
CA ILE A 186 -10.98 -1.72 -21.29
C ILE A 186 -10.70 -0.37 -21.95
N GLY A 187 -11.46 0.67 -21.56
CA GLY A 187 -11.30 2.03 -22.06
C GLY A 187 -10.44 2.91 -21.15
N LEU A 188 -10.50 2.64 -19.84
CA LEU A 188 -9.80 3.43 -18.84
C LEU A 188 -9.47 2.56 -17.62
N VAL A 189 -8.28 2.71 -17.06
CA VAL A 189 -7.94 2.16 -15.74
C VAL A 189 -7.65 3.33 -14.79
N VAL A 190 -8.39 3.35 -13.70
CA VAL A 190 -8.26 4.36 -12.63
C VAL A 190 -7.54 3.74 -11.46
N VAL A 191 -6.55 4.45 -10.92
CA VAL A 191 -5.88 4.09 -9.66
C VAL A 191 -6.21 5.15 -8.63
N ASP A 192 -7.20 4.84 -7.80
CA ASP A 192 -7.62 5.73 -6.71
C ASP A 192 -6.67 5.61 -5.52
N GLU A 193 -6.52 6.68 -4.75
CA GLU A 193 -5.56 6.80 -3.64
C GLU A 193 -4.15 6.33 -4.04
N ALA A 194 -3.68 6.79 -5.21
CA ALA A 194 -2.44 6.35 -5.85
C ALA A 194 -1.18 6.51 -4.97
N HIS A 195 -1.20 7.38 -3.93
CA HIS A 195 -0.12 7.48 -2.95
C HIS A 195 0.14 6.16 -2.22
N THR A 196 -0.85 5.25 -2.16
CA THR A 196 -0.70 3.94 -1.53
C THR A 196 0.31 3.06 -2.25
N VAL A 197 0.56 3.29 -3.53
CA VAL A 197 1.60 2.61 -4.30
C VAL A 197 2.99 2.86 -3.69
N THR A 198 3.26 4.07 -3.21
CA THR A 198 4.55 4.45 -2.64
C THR A 198 4.64 4.28 -1.14
N THR A 199 3.54 4.53 -0.42
CA THR A 199 3.51 4.48 1.05
C THR A 199 3.15 3.09 1.57
N TRP A 200 2.08 2.48 1.04
CA TRP A 200 1.58 1.20 1.49
C TRP A 200 2.15 0.02 0.71
N GLY A 201 2.53 0.22 -0.56
CA GLY A 201 3.17 -0.80 -1.37
C GLY A 201 4.47 -1.30 -0.76
N LYS A 202 5.20 -0.40 -0.10
CA LYS A 202 6.47 -0.74 0.58
C LYS A 202 6.28 -1.35 1.98
N GLU A 203 5.16 -1.07 2.67
CA GLU A 203 5.00 -1.43 4.08
C GLU A 203 3.84 -2.41 4.33
N PHE A 204 2.74 -2.35 3.57
CA PHE A 204 1.51 -3.09 3.90
C PHE A 204 0.86 -3.86 2.75
N ARG A 205 1.02 -3.45 1.47
CA ARG A 205 0.32 -4.03 0.32
C ARG A 205 1.22 -4.14 -0.89
N VAL A 206 1.98 -5.18 -0.93
CA VAL A 206 2.93 -5.52 -1.99
C VAL A 206 2.29 -5.57 -3.38
N ASP A 207 1.00 -5.92 -3.44
CA ASP A 207 0.26 -6.04 -4.69
C ASP A 207 0.17 -4.70 -5.46
N TYR A 208 0.17 -3.55 -4.76
CA TYR A 208 0.27 -2.25 -5.40
C TYR A 208 1.59 -2.03 -6.15
N TRP A 209 2.67 -2.61 -5.67
CA TRP A 209 3.97 -2.51 -6.32
C TRP A 209 3.98 -3.21 -7.68
N PHE A 210 3.28 -4.34 -7.80
CA PHE A 210 3.20 -5.09 -9.06
C PHE A 210 2.18 -4.53 -10.05
N LEU A 211 1.30 -3.64 -9.62
CA LEU A 211 0.20 -3.14 -10.42
C LEU A 211 0.68 -2.54 -11.75
N GLY A 212 1.71 -1.70 -11.73
CA GLY A 212 2.25 -1.08 -12.94
C GLY A 212 2.78 -2.10 -13.95
N ARG A 213 3.56 -3.08 -13.47
CA ARG A 213 4.08 -4.17 -14.32
C ARG A 213 2.96 -5.02 -14.91
N TYR A 214 1.98 -5.35 -14.07
CA TYR A 214 0.81 -6.10 -14.49
C TYR A 214 0.04 -5.36 -15.58
N LEU A 215 -0.26 -4.08 -15.40
CA LEU A 215 -1.00 -3.28 -16.37
C LEU A 215 -0.22 -3.12 -17.69
N THR A 216 1.10 -2.98 -17.63
CA THR A 216 1.94 -2.93 -18.82
C THR A 216 1.95 -4.27 -19.57
N ALA A 217 2.14 -5.39 -18.87
CA ALA A 217 2.05 -6.73 -19.45
C ALA A 217 0.65 -7.00 -20.01
N LEU A 218 -0.38 -6.52 -19.32
CA LEU A 218 -1.77 -6.64 -19.75
C LEU A 218 -2.03 -5.96 -21.10
N LYS A 219 -1.54 -4.73 -21.31
CA LYS A 219 -1.62 -4.02 -22.58
C LYS A 219 -0.98 -4.84 -23.72
N GLN A 220 0.17 -5.44 -23.45
CA GLN A 220 0.85 -6.31 -24.43
C GLN A 220 0.05 -7.58 -24.74
N THR A 221 -0.51 -8.22 -23.71
CA THR A 221 -1.31 -9.46 -23.87
C THR A 221 -2.62 -9.21 -24.62
N LEU A 222 -3.27 -8.07 -24.33
CA LEU A 222 -4.53 -7.70 -24.99
C LEU A 222 -4.32 -7.16 -26.40
N GLY A 223 -3.11 -6.73 -26.76
CA GLY A 223 -2.77 -6.15 -28.06
C GLY A 223 -3.38 -4.77 -28.33
N TYR A 224 -3.84 -4.06 -27.29
CA TYR A 224 -4.34 -2.69 -27.37
C TYR A 224 -3.96 -1.88 -26.13
N ASN A 225 -3.97 -0.54 -26.25
CA ASN A 225 -3.63 0.39 -25.20
C ASN A 225 -4.90 0.92 -24.50
N PHE A 226 -4.74 1.43 -23.28
CA PHE A 226 -5.70 2.22 -22.53
C PHE A 226 -4.95 3.17 -21.60
N PRO A 227 -5.45 4.39 -21.34
CA PRO A 227 -4.82 5.32 -20.41
C PRO A 227 -4.99 4.86 -18.95
N LEU A 228 -3.99 5.21 -18.14
CA LEU A 228 -4.07 5.13 -16.67
C LEU A 228 -4.38 6.52 -16.13
N PHE A 229 -5.38 6.62 -15.27
CA PHE A 229 -5.71 7.84 -14.54
C PHE A 229 -5.49 7.60 -13.04
N ALA A 230 -4.40 8.12 -12.50
CA ALA A 230 -4.05 8.01 -11.10
C ALA A 230 -4.47 9.26 -10.33
N LEU A 231 -5.15 9.08 -9.19
CA LEU A 231 -5.63 10.18 -8.35
C LEU A 231 -5.16 9.99 -6.91
N THR A 232 -4.80 11.10 -6.27
CA THR A 232 -4.48 11.11 -4.84
C THR A 232 -4.79 12.45 -4.19
N ALA A 233 -5.13 12.42 -2.90
CA ALA A 233 -5.26 13.64 -2.10
C ALA A 233 -3.93 14.10 -1.50
N THR A 234 -2.94 13.22 -1.46
CA THR A 234 -1.66 13.44 -0.78
C THR A 234 -0.51 12.99 -1.64
N ALA A 235 0.37 13.90 -1.97
CA ALA A 235 1.63 13.58 -2.64
C ALA A 235 2.70 14.58 -2.24
N VAL A 236 3.93 14.10 -2.03
CA VAL A 236 5.08 14.94 -1.75
C VAL A 236 5.85 15.14 -3.04
N TRP A 237 6.02 16.40 -3.43
CA TRP A 237 6.90 16.83 -4.48
C TRP A 237 8.26 17.21 -3.89
N ASN A 238 9.29 16.46 -4.22
CA ASN A 238 10.65 16.74 -3.73
C ASN A 238 11.73 16.25 -4.71
N PRO A 239 11.88 16.88 -5.88
CA PRO A 239 12.78 16.41 -6.94
C PRO A 239 14.27 16.40 -6.54
N LYS A 240 14.63 17.20 -5.53
CA LYS A 240 16.01 17.28 -5.01
C LYS A 240 16.27 16.37 -3.81
N GLY A 241 15.21 15.84 -3.20
CA GLY A 241 15.28 14.94 -2.05
C GLY A 241 14.98 13.50 -2.41
N GLY A 242 15.35 12.59 -1.54
CA GLY A 242 15.18 11.14 -1.80
C GLY A 242 13.74 10.60 -1.78
N ASN A 243 12.73 11.41 -1.48
CA ASN A 243 11.34 10.95 -1.30
C ASN A 243 10.39 11.83 -2.13
N ASP A 244 10.39 11.63 -3.44
CA ASP A 244 9.42 12.25 -4.35
C ASP A 244 8.30 11.25 -4.65
N MET A 245 7.18 11.38 -3.96
CA MET A 245 6.04 10.46 -4.10
C MET A 245 5.40 10.54 -5.49
N ILE A 246 5.42 11.69 -6.14
CA ILE A 246 4.83 11.87 -7.47
C ILE A 246 5.62 11.05 -8.48
N PHE A 247 6.94 11.22 -8.53
CA PHE A 247 7.78 10.48 -9.46
C PHE A 247 7.85 8.98 -9.12
N GLU A 248 7.87 8.63 -7.84
CA GLU A 248 7.79 7.23 -7.44
C GLU A 248 6.47 6.58 -7.88
N THR A 249 5.34 7.30 -7.80
CA THR A 249 4.03 6.80 -8.26
C THR A 249 4.04 6.59 -9.78
N ILE A 250 4.52 7.57 -10.56
CA ILE A 250 4.61 7.46 -12.02
C ILE A 250 5.45 6.25 -12.43
N ARG A 251 6.61 6.06 -11.79
CA ARG A 251 7.51 4.92 -12.07
C ARG A 251 6.91 3.59 -11.66
N SER A 252 6.38 3.50 -10.45
CA SER A 252 5.82 2.24 -9.94
C SER A 252 4.61 1.77 -10.74
N LEU A 253 3.78 2.72 -11.21
CA LEU A 253 2.66 2.42 -12.08
C LEU A 253 3.03 2.34 -13.57
N GLN A 254 4.29 2.59 -13.94
CA GLN A 254 4.77 2.61 -15.32
C GLN A 254 3.94 3.54 -16.22
N MET A 255 3.64 4.74 -15.73
CA MET A 255 2.75 5.70 -16.39
C MET A 255 3.45 6.61 -17.39
N GLU A 256 4.67 6.30 -17.84
CA GLU A 256 5.35 7.10 -18.85
C GLU A 256 4.84 6.75 -20.26
N PRO A 257 4.49 7.73 -21.09
CA PRO A 257 4.43 9.18 -20.83
C PRO A 257 3.26 9.59 -19.93
N CYS A 258 3.41 10.69 -19.19
CA CYS A 258 2.42 11.13 -18.20
C CYS A 258 2.18 12.65 -18.27
N VAL A 259 0.90 13.05 -18.24
CA VAL A 259 0.47 14.42 -18.00
C VAL A 259 0.21 14.60 -16.50
N LEU A 260 0.80 15.62 -15.91
CA LEU A 260 0.78 15.84 -14.47
C LEU A 260 -0.04 17.06 -14.08
N TYR A 261 -1.04 16.85 -13.23
CA TYR A 261 -1.85 17.89 -12.61
C TYR A 261 -1.63 17.89 -11.11
N VAL A 262 -0.83 18.80 -10.59
CA VAL A 262 -0.56 18.88 -9.15
C VAL A 262 -1.36 20.02 -8.54
N GLY A 263 -2.43 19.67 -7.85
CA GLY A 263 -3.28 20.61 -7.14
C GLY A 263 -2.70 21.02 -5.78
N THR A 264 -3.23 22.13 -5.26
CA THR A 264 -2.89 22.60 -3.92
C THR A 264 -3.62 21.74 -2.89
N VAL A 265 -2.88 21.03 -2.06
CA VAL A 265 -3.46 20.19 -1.01
C VAL A 265 -3.75 20.94 0.30
N LYS A 266 -3.40 22.24 0.35
CA LYS A 266 -3.59 23.06 1.55
C LYS A 266 -5.08 23.35 1.80
N ARG A 267 -5.56 22.92 2.95
CA ARG A 267 -6.91 23.23 3.46
C ARG A 267 -6.85 24.52 4.27
N ARG A 268 -7.39 25.63 3.70
CA ARG A 268 -7.37 26.96 4.36
C ARG A 268 -8.37 27.08 5.50
N ASN A 269 -9.39 26.23 5.50
CA ASN A 269 -10.45 26.18 6.51
C ASN A 269 -10.14 25.26 7.69
N ILE A 270 -8.90 24.75 7.81
CA ILE A 270 -8.45 23.97 8.97
C ILE A 270 -7.39 24.77 9.72
N GLY A 271 -7.69 25.12 10.96
CA GLY A 271 -6.75 25.71 11.91
C GLY A 271 -6.02 24.64 12.71
N PHE A 272 -4.90 25.00 13.32
CA PHE A 272 -4.09 24.10 14.13
C PHE A 272 -4.05 24.57 15.59
N ASP A 273 -4.33 23.65 16.53
CA ASP A 273 -4.12 23.82 17.98
C ASP A 273 -3.11 22.78 18.47
N ILE A 274 -1.84 23.10 18.36
CA ILE A 274 -0.72 22.21 18.72
C ILE A 274 -0.09 22.74 19.99
N ARG A 275 -0.14 21.92 21.06
CA ARG A 275 0.42 22.28 22.37
C ARG A 275 1.44 21.24 22.83
N GLN A 276 2.46 21.69 23.53
CA GLN A 276 3.38 20.79 24.22
C GLN A 276 2.73 20.39 25.54
N MET A 277 2.67 19.08 25.81
CA MET A 277 2.17 18.55 27.07
C MET A 277 3.21 18.73 28.16
N GLU A 278 2.83 19.37 29.25
CA GLU A 278 3.65 19.48 30.44
C GLU A 278 3.34 18.34 31.44
N MET A 279 4.37 17.80 32.05
CA MET A 279 4.27 16.79 33.11
C MET A 279 4.45 17.45 34.46
N GLU A 280 3.63 17.07 35.46
CA GLU A 280 3.78 17.47 36.81
C GLU A 280 4.93 16.73 37.51
N ASP A 281 5.50 17.29 38.56
CA ASP A 281 6.61 16.68 39.29
C ASP A 281 6.24 15.30 39.84
N GLY A 282 7.00 14.29 39.43
CA GLY A 282 6.75 12.89 39.79
C GLY A 282 5.63 12.19 39.00
N GLU A 283 5.02 12.87 38.05
CA GLU A 283 3.98 12.29 37.20
C GLU A 283 4.60 11.36 36.11
N THR A 284 3.98 10.21 35.89
CA THR A 284 4.39 9.36 34.79
C THR A 284 3.75 9.85 33.47
N TYR A 285 4.43 9.60 32.35
CA TYR A 285 3.91 9.96 31.01
C TYR A 285 2.46 9.49 30.77
N ASP A 286 2.13 8.24 31.15
CA ASP A 286 0.78 7.70 30.96
C ASP A 286 -0.28 8.43 31.78
N LYS A 287 0.04 8.86 33.01
CA LYS A 287 -0.86 9.64 33.84
C LYS A 287 -1.04 11.07 33.30
N ALA A 288 0.06 11.73 32.92
CA ALA A 288 0.02 13.05 32.29
C ALA A 288 -0.83 13.03 31.01
N LYS A 289 -0.58 12.04 30.14
CA LYS A 289 -1.36 11.88 28.90
C LYS A 289 -2.82 11.64 29.18
N GLN A 290 -3.15 10.78 30.17
CA GLN A 290 -4.53 10.54 30.58
C GLN A 290 -5.21 11.81 31.08
N ARG A 291 -4.55 12.59 31.93
CA ARG A 291 -5.06 13.86 32.50
C ARG A 291 -5.36 14.87 31.37
N VAL A 292 -4.39 15.07 30.47
CA VAL A 292 -4.52 16.04 29.38
C VAL A 292 -5.63 15.62 28.39
N VAL A 293 -5.66 14.34 27.99
CA VAL A 293 -6.70 13.85 27.07
C VAL A 293 -8.09 13.93 27.70
N ALA A 294 -8.23 13.59 29.01
CA ALA A 294 -9.51 13.68 29.70
C ALA A 294 -10.03 15.13 29.76
N ALA A 295 -9.15 16.11 30.02
CA ALA A 295 -9.52 17.53 29.99
C ALA A 295 -9.95 17.96 28.59
N ARG A 296 -9.23 17.55 27.53
CA ARG A 296 -9.61 17.85 26.15
C ARG A 296 -10.94 17.21 25.74
N VAL A 297 -11.18 15.97 26.19
CA VAL A 297 -12.46 15.28 25.92
C VAL A 297 -13.63 16.01 26.58
N GLU A 298 -13.44 16.52 27.80
CA GLU A 298 -14.46 17.33 28.47
C GLU A 298 -14.75 18.63 27.69
N ASP A 299 -13.71 19.31 27.22
CA ASP A 299 -13.84 20.50 26.38
C ASP A 299 -14.52 20.21 25.03
N PHE A 300 -14.27 19.02 24.47
CA PHE A 300 -14.83 18.62 23.16
C PHE A 300 -16.29 18.17 23.20
N LEU A 301 -16.85 17.95 24.37
CA LEU A 301 -18.28 17.63 24.52
C LEU A 301 -19.19 18.87 24.56
N ASP A 302 -18.72 19.98 23.99
CA ASP A 302 -19.41 21.27 23.89
C ASP A 302 -20.54 21.34 22.85
N GLY A 303 -20.82 20.21 22.18
CA GLY A 303 -21.86 20.10 21.15
C GLY A 303 -21.32 19.99 19.72
N HIS A 304 -20.05 20.27 19.49
CA HIS A 304 -19.39 20.07 18.21
C HIS A 304 -18.99 18.63 17.96
N LYS A 305 -18.94 18.22 16.69
CA LYS A 305 -18.51 16.87 16.31
C LYS A 305 -16.99 16.74 16.33
N THR A 306 -16.49 15.85 17.15
CA THR A 306 -15.04 15.62 17.30
C THR A 306 -14.66 14.19 16.98
N LEU A 307 -13.60 14.02 16.18
CA LEU A 307 -12.94 12.76 15.90
C LEU A 307 -11.59 12.71 16.61
N LEU A 308 -11.43 11.77 17.54
CA LEU A 308 -10.22 11.60 18.33
C LEU A 308 -9.48 10.35 17.85
N TYR A 309 -8.27 10.53 17.33
CA TYR A 309 -7.42 9.42 16.90
C TYR A 309 -6.56 8.86 18.02
N TYR A 310 -6.67 7.56 18.23
CA TYR A 310 -5.88 6.78 19.16
C TYR A 310 -5.11 5.66 18.43
N PRO A 311 -3.80 5.49 18.66
CA PRO A 311 -2.96 4.63 17.80
C PRO A 311 -3.24 3.13 17.93
N PHE A 312 -3.83 2.68 19.07
CA PHE A 312 -3.97 1.25 19.35
C PHE A 312 -5.43 0.83 19.47
N ALA A 313 -5.84 -0.25 18.80
CA ALA A 313 -7.17 -0.84 18.98
C ALA A 313 -7.31 -1.51 20.35
N GLY A 314 -6.23 -2.08 20.88
CA GLY A 314 -6.21 -2.70 22.21
C GLY A 314 -6.39 -1.67 23.33
N GLY A 315 -7.39 -1.89 24.18
CA GLY A 315 -7.66 -1.03 25.34
C GLY A 315 -8.38 0.29 25.05
N ILE A 316 -8.82 0.55 23.81
CA ILE A 316 -9.52 1.81 23.47
C ILE A 316 -10.80 2.00 24.28
N ASP A 317 -11.59 0.94 24.47
CA ASP A 317 -12.83 1.01 25.26
C ASP A 317 -12.57 1.24 26.76
N MET A 318 -11.44 0.71 27.28
CA MET A 318 -11.04 0.94 28.66
C MET A 318 -10.57 2.39 28.86
N ARG A 319 -9.79 2.92 27.90
CA ARG A 319 -9.35 4.31 27.95
C ARG A 319 -10.49 5.30 27.81
N LEU A 320 -11.46 5.00 26.95
CA LEU A 320 -12.68 5.79 26.83
C LEU A 320 -13.38 5.97 28.20
N LYS A 321 -13.47 4.90 28.99
CA LYS A 321 -14.05 4.94 30.35
C LYS A 321 -13.23 5.81 31.32
N THR A 322 -11.95 6.01 31.08
CA THR A 322 -11.10 6.88 31.92
C THR A 322 -11.10 8.33 31.48
N TRP A 323 -11.39 8.60 30.21
CA TRP A 323 -11.41 9.95 29.65
C TRP A 323 -12.77 10.63 29.72
N VAL A 324 -13.85 9.85 29.81
CA VAL A 324 -15.23 10.34 29.73
C VAL A 324 -15.96 10.08 31.03
N LYS A 325 -16.66 11.11 31.56
CA LYS A 325 -17.51 10.97 32.73
C LYS A 325 -18.72 10.07 32.42
N PRO A 326 -19.20 9.25 33.37
CA PRO A 326 -20.34 8.36 33.14
C PRO A 326 -21.59 9.03 32.57
N ALA A 327 -21.86 10.28 32.95
CA ALA A 327 -23.00 11.06 32.44
C ALA A 327 -22.93 11.30 30.91
N ASP A 328 -21.73 11.31 30.32
CA ASP A 328 -21.49 11.69 28.93
C ASP A 328 -21.28 10.48 28.02
N TRP A 329 -21.30 9.24 28.55
CA TRP A 329 -21.08 8.03 27.73
C TRP A 329 -22.06 7.88 26.56
N ARG A 330 -23.26 8.41 26.68
CA ARG A 330 -24.25 8.43 25.59
C ARG A 330 -23.77 9.26 24.38
N LEU A 331 -22.90 10.24 24.58
CA LEU A 331 -22.41 11.15 23.54
C LEU A 331 -21.15 10.64 22.82
N VAL A 332 -20.56 9.56 23.32
CA VAL A 332 -19.28 9.06 22.81
C VAL A 332 -19.37 7.63 22.29
N ALA A 333 -18.50 7.29 21.35
CA ALA A 333 -18.34 5.93 20.86
C ALA A 333 -16.88 5.62 20.56
N SER A 334 -16.53 4.33 20.53
CA SER A 334 -15.24 3.87 20.03
C SER A 334 -15.39 3.20 18.67
N TYR A 335 -14.44 3.41 17.76
CA TYR A 335 -14.44 2.82 16.42
C TYR A 335 -13.05 2.24 16.07
N TYR A 336 -12.99 0.93 15.84
CA TYR A 336 -11.75 0.24 15.46
C TYR A 336 -12.00 -1.00 14.60
N GLY A 337 -10.96 -1.51 13.94
CA GLY A 337 -11.06 -2.53 12.90
C GLY A 337 -11.79 -3.82 13.30
N LYS A 338 -11.63 -4.29 14.56
CA LYS A 338 -12.20 -5.54 15.06
C LYS A 338 -13.69 -5.47 15.44
N LYS A 339 -14.32 -4.28 15.45
CA LYS A 339 -15.76 -4.18 15.69
C LYS A 339 -16.55 -4.79 14.55
N GLU A 340 -17.69 -5.36 14.84
CA GLU A 340 -18.62 -5.92 13.86
C GLU A 340 -19.13 -4.87 12.88
N LYS A 341 -19.47 -5.29 11.66
CA LYS A 341 -19.86 -4.40 10.56
C LYS A 341 -21.10 -3.58 10.92
N GLU A 342 -22.09 -4.22 11.52
CA GLU A 342 -23.35 -3.61 11.95
C GLU A 342 -23.13 -2.55 13.04
N GLN A 343 -22.26 -2.84 14.01
CA GLN A 343 -21.89 -1.88 15.05
C GLN A 343 -21.18 -0.65 14.48
N LYS A 344 -20.28 -0.86 13.51
CA LYS A 344 -19.58 0.24 12.82
C LYS A 344 -20.57 1.14 12.08
N ALA A 345 -21.50 0.54 11.34
CA ALA A 345 -22.54 1.28 10.61
C ALA A 345 -23.43 2.10 11.56
N ALA A 346 -23.87 1.50 12.65
CA ALA A 346 -24.68 2.20 13.66
C ALA A 346 -23.94 3.40 14.27
N ILE A 347 -22.66 3.24 14.65
CA ILE A 347 -21.84 4.32 15.20
C ILE A 347 -21.70 5.48 14.21
N VAL A 348 -21.45 5.16 12.93
CA VAL A 348 -21.34 6.19 11.89
C VAL A 348 -22.65 6.93 11.70
N GLN A 349 -23.77 6.21 11.70
CA GLN A 349 -25.10 6.81 11.56
C GLN A 349 -25.44 7.72 12.76
N GLU A 350 -25.24 7.23 13.99
CA GLU A 350 -25.44 8.02 15.21
C GLU A 350 -24.58 9.29 15.25
N PHE A 351 -23.35 9.23 14.68
CA PHE A 351 -22.48 10.39 14.59
C PHE A 351 -22.94 11.37 13.49
N LYS A 352 -23.40 10.86 12.34
CA LYS A 352 -24.01 11.69 11.29
C LYS A 352 -25.23 12.44 11.83
N GLU A 353 -26.10 11.77 12.55
CA GLU A 353 -27.30 12.35 13.18
C GLU A 353 -26.99 13.28 14.35
N GLY A 354 -25.75 13.28 14.85
CA GLY A 354 -25.34 14.10 15.97
C GLY A 354 -25.72 13.57 17.35
N THR A 355 -26.24 12.35 17.44
CA THR A 355 -26.49 11.65 18.71
C THR A 355 -25.18 11.33 19.43
N LYS A 356 -24.15 10.96 18.67
CA LYS A 356 -22.77 10.92 19.13
C LYS A 356 -22.07 12.22 18.76
N LYS A 357 -21.32 12.78 19.69
CA LYS A 357 -20.53 14.01 19.51
C LYS A 357 -19.05 13.76 19.40
N LEU A 358 -18.58 12.67 20.00
CA LEU A 358 -17.18 12.29 19.97
C LEU A 358 -16.99 10.82 19.60
N ILE A 359 -16.17 10.56 18.62
CA ILE A 359 -15.71 9.21 18.28
C ILE A 359 -14.22 9.09 18.62
N VAL A 360 -13.89 8.10 19.44
CA VAL A 360 -12.49 7.68 19.65
C VAL A 360 -12.19 6.55 18.67
N ALA A 361 -11.29 6.81 17.74
CA ALA A 361 -11.06 5.92 16.62
C ALA A 361 -9.58 5.56 16.43
N THR A 362 -9.33 4.40 15.85
CA THR A 362 -8.06 4.10 15.19
C THR A 362 -8.10 4.58 13.73
N LYS A 363 -6.99 4.43 13.00
CA LYS A 363 -6.97 4.65 11.53
C LYS A 363 -8.13 3.96 10.78
N ALA A 364 -8.76 2.93 11.37
CA ALA A 364 -9.90 2.24 10.76
C ALA A 364 -11.11 3.14 10.48
N PHE A 365 -11.28 4.24 11.21
CA PHE A 365 -12.30 5.27 10.91
C PHE A 365 -11.90 6.14 9.72
N GLY A 366 -10.64 6.05 9.33
CA GLY A 366 -10.02 6.91 8.33
C GLY A 366 -10.53 6.72 6.90
N MET A 367 -11.19 5.63 6.56
CA MET A 367 -11.31 5.21 5.19
C MET A 367 -12.74 4.75 4.89
N GLY A 368 -13.41 5.41 3.92
CA GLY A 368 -14.76 5.07 3.52
C GLY A 368 -15.89 5.66 4.40
N VAL A 369 -15.60 6.62 5.26
CA VAL A 369 -16.63 7.33 6.02
C VAL A 369 -16.68 8.78 5.54
N ASP A 370 -17.82 9.16 4.94
CA ASP A 370 -18.07 10.54 4.52
C ASP A 370 -19.00 11.23 5.52
N ILE A 371 -18.41 12.18 6.25
CA ILE A 371 -19.11 13.06 7.19
C ILE A 371 -18.56 14.46 6.96
N SER A 372 -19.42 15.36 6.52
CA SER A 372 -19.02 16.70 6.08
C SER A 372 -18.82 17.69 7.22
N ASP A 373 -19.48 17.46 8.35
CA ASP A 373 -19.63 18.39 9.47
C ASP A 373 -18.83 18.00 10.73
N ILE A 374 -17.65 17.42 10.55
CA ILE A 374 -16.71 17.22 11.66
C ILE A 374 -15.99 18.53 11.92
N ASP A 375 -16.15 19.07 13.13
CA ASP A 375 -15.52 20.34 13.52
C ASP A 375 -14.05 20.16 13.96
N ARG A 376 -13.75 19.05 14.64
CA ARG A 376 -12.42 18.85 15.24
C ARG A 376 -11.87 17.46 14.96
N VAL A 377 -10.56 17.44 14.70
CA VAL A 377 -9.76 16.20 14.72
C VAL A 377 -8.67 16.35 15.76
N TYR A 378 -8.65 15.47 16.76
CA TYR A 378 -7.66 15.46 17.81
C TYR A 378 -6.81 14.20 17.76
N HIS A 379 -5.49 14.36 17.76
CA HIS A 379 -4.56 13.26 17.83
C HIS A 379 -3.99 13.11 19.24
N VAL A 380 -4.28 11.98 19.89
CA VAL A 380 -3.69 11.63 21.19
C VAL A 380 -2.18 11.45 21.08
N VAL A 381 -1.74 10.88 19.97
CA VAL A 381 -0.34 10.73 19.56
C VAL A 381 -0.26 11.11 18.09
N PRO A 382 0.78 11.82 17.64
CA PRO A 382 0.93 12.15 16.24
C PRO A 382 0.84 10.92 15.32
N SER A 383 0.32 11.11 14.11
CA SER A 383 0.17 10.04 13.12
C SER A 383 1.53 9.46 12.71
N SER A 384 1.54 8.22 12.24
CA SER A 384 2.78 7.52 11.87
C SER A 384 3.54 8.18 10.72
N THR A 385 2.82 8.77 9.77
CA THR A 385 3.40 9.51 8.64
C THR A 385 2.73 10.87 8.50
N PHE A 386 3.42 11.80 7.82
CA PHE A 386 2.83 13.10 7.46
C PHE A 386 1.63 12.94 6.52
N VAL A 387 1.67 11.97 5.62
CA VAL A 387 0.56 11.66 4.70
C VAL A 387 -0.68 11.23 5.47
N ASP A 388 -0.52 10.31 6.42
CA ASP A 388 -1.61 9.89 7.31
C ASP A 388 -2.20 11.08 8.07
N TYR A 389 -1.32 11.92 8.63
CA TYR A 389 -1.76 13.10 9.37
C TYR A 389 -2.62 14.04 8.51
N ILE A 390 -2.18 14.35 7.30
CA ILE A 390 -2.95 15.20 6.36
C ILE A 390 -4.29 14.57 6.00
N GLN A 391 -4.36 13.26 5.81
CA GLN A 391 -5.61 12.54 5.53
C GLN A 391 -6.55 12.54 6.74
N GLU A 392 -6.02 12.35 7.93
CA GLU A 392 -6.79 12.31 9.16
C GLU A 392 -7.35 13.70 9.52
N ILE A 393 -6.55 14.77 9.47
CA ILE A 393 -7.04 16.12 9.69
C ILE A 393 -7.95 16.61 8.57
N GLY A 394 -7.77 16.12 7.35
CA GLY A 394 -8.61 16.41 6.19
C GLY A 394 -10.06 15.96 6.32
N ARG A 395 -10.41 15.26 7.41
CA ARG A 395 -11.80 14.91 7.77
C ARG A 395 -12.52 16.05 8.44
N ALA A 396 -11.79 16.95 9.11
CA ALA A 396 -12.38 18.16 9.64
C ALA A 396 -12.85 19.08 8.49
N ALA A 397 -14.00 19.70 8.68
CA ALA A 397 -14.52 20.76 7.84
C ALA A 397 -14.51 20.41 6.33
N ARG A 398 -15.06 19.23 5.96
CA ARG A 398 -15.19 18.89 4.54
C ARG A 398 -16.13 19.83 3.80
N ASP A 399 -17.12 20.31 4.49
CA ASP A 399 -17.87 21.46 4.05
C ASP A 399 -16.99 22.69 4.13
N THR A 400 -16.86 23.42 3.03
CA THR A 400 -15.99 24.61 2.91
C THR A 400 -16.44 25.79 3.76
N GLU A 401 -17.72 25.82 4.14
CA GLU A 401 -18.32 26.84 5.01
C GLU A 401 -17.96 26.62 6.49
N ILE A 402 -17.47 25.44 6.86
CA ILE A 402 -17.09 25.11 8.23
C ILE A 402 -15.61 25.37 8.44
N HIS A 403 -15.27 25.96 9.56
CA HIS A 403 -13.90 26.06 10.04
C HIS A 403 -13.58 24.88 10.99
N GLY A 404 -12.63 24.06 10.59
CA GLY A 404 -12.20 22.90 11.37
C GLY A 404 -10.93 23.17 12.18
N ILE A 405 -10.71 22.35 13.21
CA ILE A 405 -9.52 22.42 14.08
C ILE A 405 -8.84 21.07 14.08
N ALA A 406 -7.54 21.06 13.76
CA ALA A 406 -6.65 19.93 13.98
C ALA A 406 -5.85 20.18 15.27
N ALA A 407 -6.07 19.36 16.29
CA ALA A 407 -5.50 19.57 17.61
C ALA A 407 -4.63 18.39 18.07
N THR A 408 -3.60 18.67 18.86
CA THR A 408 -2.79 17.67 19.55
C THR A 408 -2.06 18.29 20.73
N ASP A 409 -1.94 17.53 21.82
CA ASP A 409 -1.06 17.83 22.95
C ASP A 409 0.09 16.80 22.92
N TYR A 410 1.22 17.20 22.32
CA TYR A 410 2.34 16.31 22.07
C TYR A 410 3.38 16.33 23.20
N HIS A 411 4.08 15.20 23.36
CA HIS A 411 5.26 15.05 24.19
C HIS A 411 6.34 14.30 23.41
N GLU A 412 7.61 14.49 23.71
CA GLU A 412 8.70 13.81 23.00
C GLU A 412 8.59 12.28 22.98
N ARG A 413 8.03 11.69 24.04
CA ARG A 413 7.76 10.25 24.11
C ARG A 413 6.72 9.75 23.10
N ASP A 414 5.88 10.62 22.55
CA ASP A 414 4.92 10.25 21.51
C ASP A 414 5.64 9.75 20.24
N PHE A 415 6.83 10.29 19.95
CA PHE A 415 7.65 9.84 18.82
C PHE A 415 8.18 8.40 18.96
N TYR A 416 8.30 7.91 20.21
CA TYR A 416 8.61 6.49 20.43
C TYR A 416 7.47 5.59 19.98
N TYR A 417 6.22 5.97 20.23
CA TYR A 417 5.05 5.22 19.74
C TYR A 417 4.95 5.26 18.23
N MET A 418 5.25 6.40 17.60
CA MET A 418 5.34 6.50 16.14
C MET A 418 6.38 5.53 15.57
N LYS A 419 7.59 5.50 16.13
CA LYS A 419 8.65 4.57 15.72
C LYS A 419 8.20 3.12 15.87
N ARG A 420 7.54 2.78 16.97
CA ARG A 420 7.02 1.42 17.20
C ARG A 420 5.93 1.03 16.19
N LEU A 421 5.05 1.94 15.80
CA LEU A 421 4.05 1.70 14.75
C LEU A 421 4.71 1.47 13.38
N HIS A 422 5.79 2.19 13.08
CA HIS A 422 6.59 1.96 11.88
C HIS A 422 7.35 0.64 11.90
N GLN A 423 7.81 0.19 13.06
CA GLN A 423 8.62 -1.02 13.20
C GLN A 423 7.83 -2.33 13.12
N THR A 424 6.52 -2.32 13.35
CA THR A 424 5.69 -3.53 13.31
C THR A 424 5.55 -4.17 11.93
N GLY A 425 5.99 -3.50 10.86
CA GLY A 425 6.02 -4.02 9.48
C GLY A 425 7.40 -4.00 8.83
N ASN A 426 8.44 -3.53 9.51
CA ASN A 426 9.76 -3.34 8.91
C ASN A 426 10.65 -4.57 9.05
N ILE A 427 11.22 -4.98 7.92
CA ILE A 427 12.25 -6.00 7.85
C ILE A 427 13.60 -5.32 8.11
N ALA A 428 14.36 -5.84 9.06
CA ALA A 428 15.69 -5.36 9.36
C ALA A 428 16.66 -5.66 8.19
N GLN A 429 17.66 -4.82 8.03
CA GLN A 429 18.65 -4.98 6.95
C GLN A 429 19.35 -6.36 7.01
N GLU A 430 19.61 -6.86 8.20
CA GLU A 430 20.17 -8.20 8.41
C GLU A 430 19.26 -9.31 7.85
N GLN A 431 17.96 -9.17 8.05
CA GLN A 431 16.97 -10.10 7.50
C GLN A 431 16.98 -10.06 5.97
N LEU A 432 17.13 -8.88 5.35
CA LEU A 432 17.29 -8.75 3.90
C LEU A 432 18.53 -9.47 3.40
N VAL A 433 19.66 -9.34 4.12
CA VAL A 433 20.90 -10.06 3.80
C VAL A 433 20.72 -11.57 3.91
N LEU A 434 20.05 -12.05 4.96
CA LEU A 434 19.76 -13.48 5.14
C LEU A 434 18.84 -14.02 4.03
N ILE A 435 17.82 -13.26 3.64
CA ILE A 435 16.94 -13.60 2.52
C ILE A 435 17.74 -13.70 1.22
N LEU A 436 18.59 -12.72 0.94
CA LEU A 436 19.42 -12.74 -0.27
C LEU A 436 20.43 -13.91 -0.26
N ARG A 437 21.05 -14.22 0.88
CA ARG A 437 21.89 -15.41 1.03
C ARG A 437 21.12 -16.68 0.75
N LYS A 438 19.90 -16.80 1.27
CA LYS A 438 19.04 -17.97 1.02
C LYS A 438 18.65 -18.09 -0.45
N LEU A 439 18.32 -17.00 -1.11
CA LEU A 439 18.10 -16.99 -2.56
C LEU A 439 19.31 -17.51 -3.33
N MET A 440 20.50 -17.08 -2.94
CA MET A 440 21.77 -17.54 -3.56
C MET A 440 22.03 -19.03 -3.28
N GLU A 441 21.68 -19.52 -2.11
CA GLU A 441 21.75 -20.94 -1.77
C GLU A 441 20.80 -21.76 -2.65
N VAL A 442 19.52 -21.35 -2.73
CA VAL A 442 18.51 -22.02 -3.56
C VAL A 442 18.94 -22.01 -5.04
N TYR A 443 19.44 -20.86 -5.54
CA TYR A 443 19.96 -20.75 -6.89
C TYR A 443 21.08 -21.77 -7.20
N ARG A 444 22.02 -21.96 -6.25
CA ARG A 444 23.10 -22.96 -6.40
C ARG A 444 22.57 -24.38 -6.35
N MET A 445 21.67 -24.65 -5.40
CA MET A 445 21.04 -25.98 -5.26
C MET A 445 20.29 -26.39 -6.53
N LYS A 446 19.75 -25.41 -7.26
CA LYS A 446 19.04 -25.60 -8.53
C LYS A 446 19.93 -25.52 -9.78
N GLY A 447 21.25 -25.66 -9.61
CA GLY A 447 22.21 -25.75 -10.71
C GLY A 447 22.47 -24.43 -11.42
N GLY A 448 22.23 -23.27 -10.76
CA GLY A 448 22.54 -21.96 -11.31
C GLY A 448 21.60 -21.49 -12.44
N LYS A 449 20.40 -22.06 -12.55
CA LYS A 449 19.40 -21.59 -13.50
C LYS A 449 18.93 -20.18 -13.12
N PRO A 450 18.76 -19.24 -14.07
CA PRO A 450 18.36 -17.87 -13.77
C PRO A 450 16.98 -17.77 -13.15
N GLU A 451 16.06 -18.67 -13.48
CA GLU A 451 14.72 -18.75 -12.90
C GLU A 451 14.72 -19.73 -11.72
N ILE A 452 14.40 -19.22 -10.55
CA ILE A 452 14.26 -20.03 -9.34
C ILE A 452 12.91 -19.80 -8.68
N MET A 453 12.35 -20.86 -8.15
CA MET A 453 11.13 -20.82 -7.36
C MET A 453 11.47 -20.98 -5.90
N VAL A 454 10.92 -20.11 -5.07
CA VAL A 454 11.11 -20.13 -3.62
C VAL A 454 9.79 -20.26 -2.88
N SER A 455 9.82 -20.95 -1.76
CA SER A 455 8.66 -21.16 -0.90
C SER A 455 8.79 -20.31 0.38
N LEU A 456 7.66 -20.03 1.04
CA LEU A 456 7.68 -19.32 2.32
C LEU A 456 8.49 -20.06 3.38
N SER A 457 8.46 -21.40 3.35
CA SER A 457 9.24 -22.25 4.27
C SER A 457 10.75 -22.07 4.12
N ASP A 458 11.23 -21.60 2.96
CA ASP A 458 12.65 -21.33 2.76
C ASP A 458 13.14 -20.14 3.60
N PHE A 459 12.22 -19.33 4.11
CA PHE A 459 12.53 -18.08 4.84
C PHE A 459 11.97 -18.03 6.27
N GLU A 460 11.33 -19.09 6.75
CA GLU A 460 10.77 -19.12 8.12
C GLU A 460 11.79 -18.83 9.20
N PHE A 461 13.07 -19.18 8.97
CA PHE A 461 14.14 -18.96 9.93
C PHE A 461 14.54 -17.48 10.06
N VAL A 462 14.24 -16.65 9.02
CA VAL A 462 14.61 -15.24 8.98
C VAL A 462 13.66 -14.38 9.82
N VAL A 463 12.38 -14.77 9.88
CA VAL A 463 11.32 -13.95 10.48
C VAL A 463 10.66 -14.75 11.60
N LYS A 464 10.93 -14.38 12.85
CA LYS A 464 10.25 -14.95 14.01
C LYS A 464 8.99 -14.14 14.34
N LEU A 465 7.86 -14.52 13.77
CA LEU A 465 6.57 -13.96 14.16
C LEU A 465 6.09 -14.54 15.51
N PRO A 466 5.34 -13.77 16.32
CA PRO A 466 4.76 -14.30 17.56
C PRO A 466 3.87 -15.51 17.29
N ARG A 467 4.11 -16.62 18.01
CA ARG A 467 3.36 -17.89 17.87
C ARG A 467 1.91 -17.83 18.38
N THR A 468 1.37 -16.65 18.68
CA THR A 468 0.01 -16.44 19.21
C THR A 468 -1.09 -16.49 18.14
N LYS A 469 -0.74 -16.61 16.86
CA LYS A 469 -1.68 -16.61 15.74
C LYS A 469 -1.97 -18.03 15.27
N ASN A 470 -3.14 -18.22 14.66
CA ASN A 470 -3.43 -19.50 13.99
C ASN A 470 -2.48 -19.67 12.77
N LYS A 471 -2.32 -20.90 12.30
CA LYS A 471 -1.36 -21.24 11.23
C LYS A 471 -1.60 -20.46 9.95
N LEU A 472 -2.85 -20.23 9.56
CA LEU A 472 -3.23 -19.50 8.33
C LEU A 472 -2.88 -18.01 8.43
N GLU A 473 -3.13 -17.38 9.58
CA GLU A 473 -2.74 -15.99 9.82
C GLU A 473 -1.22 -15.82 9.85
N TYR A 474 -0.51 -16.78 10.45
CA TYR A 474 0.94 -16.80 10.47
C TYR A 474 1.55 -16.91 9.06
N GLU A 475 1.07 -17.86 8.25
CA GLU A 475 1.53 -18.04 6.86
C GLU A 475 1.22 -16.82 5.98
N ALA A 476 0.05 -16.19 6.15
CA ALA A 476 -0.31 -14.99 5.41
C ALA A 476 0.60 -13.80 5.78
N GLU A 477 0.87 -13.61 7.06
CA GLU A 477 1.74 -12.52 7.54
C GLU A 477 3.21 -12.75 7.13
N LEU A 478 3.71 -13.98 7.27
CA LEU A 478 5.04 -14.36 6.80
C LEU A 478 5.16 -14.13 5.29
N GLY A 479 4.16 -14.55 4.53
CA GLY A 479 4.10 -14.34 3.08
C GLY A 479 4.19 -12.87 2.69
N GLN A 480 3.46 -12.03 3.39
CA GLN A 480 3.50 -10.58 3.16
C GLN A 480 4.87 -9.99 3.47
N LEU A 481 5.48 -10.37 4.60
CA LEU A 481 6.82 -9.90 4.98
C LEU A 481 7.89 -10.33 3.97
N ILE A 482 7.88 -11.58 3.54
CA ILE A 482 8.86 -12.08 2.57
C ILE A 482 8.68 -11.42 1.21
N LYS A 483 7.44 -11.24 0.74
CA LYS A 483 7.17 -10.47 -0.49
C LYS A 483 7.73 -9.06 -0.40
N THR A 484 7.48 -8.36 0.71
CA THR A 484 7.99 -7.01 0.96
C THR A 484 9.51 -6.99 0.95
N ALA A 485 10.15 -7.96 1.61
CA ALA A 485 11.62 -8.08 1.64
C ALA A 485 12.21 -8.27 0.24
N LEU A 486 11.63 -9.18 -0.53
CA LEU A 486 12.09 -9.47 -1.88
C LEU A 486 12.00 -8.24 -2.78
N LEU A 487 10.91 -7.50 -2.70
CA LEU A 487 10.74 -6.25 -3.46
C LEU A 487 11.70 -5.14 -3.03
N TRP A 488 11.96 -5.03 -1.73
CA TRP A 488 12.97 -4.10 -1.25
C TRP A 488 14.36 -4.43 -1.77
N LEU A 489 14.70 -5.73 -1.83
CA LEU A 489 15.94 -6.18 -2.44
C LEU A 489 16.01 -5.85 -3.94
N GLU A 490 14.93 -6.07 -4.67
CA GLU A 490 14.84 -5.72 -6.08
C GLU A 490 15.06 -4.22 -6.31
N ASP A 491 14.32 -3.37 -5.55
CA ASP A 491 14.43 -1.91 -5.65
C ASP A 491 15.81 -1.39 -5.23
N ASP A 492 16.34 -1.86 -4.12
CA ASP A 492 17.68 -1.46 -3.63
C ASP A 492 18.77 -1.83 -4.61
N LEU A 493 18.73 -3.05 -5.17
CA LEU A 493 19.68 -3.49 -6.18
C LEU A 493 19.55 -2.69 -7.48
N MET A 494 18.32 -2.41 -7.92
CA MET A 494 18.07 -1.57 -9.10
C MET A 494 18.59 -0.14 -8.89
N GLN A 495 18.34 0.45 -7.74
CA GLN A 495 18.81 1.81 -7.43
C GLN A 495 20.33 1.90 -7.34
N ARG A 496 20.99 0.88 -6.80
CA ARG A 496 22.46 0.86 -6.65
C ARG A 496 23.20 0.62 -7.96
N TYR A 497 22.65 -0.23 -8.81
CA TYR A 497 23.37 -0.73 -10.00
C TYR A 497 22.81 -0.23 -11.33
N GLY A 498 21.66 0.49 -11.31
CA GLY A 498 21.04 1.04 -12.52
C GLY A 498 20.47 0.00 -13.47
N ARG A 499 20.36 -1.27 -13.05
CA ARG A 499 19.82 -2.38 -13.83
C ARG A 499 19.16 -3.42 -12.93
N HIS A 500 18.22 -4.17 -13.46
CA HIS A 500 17.57 -5.25 -12.74
C HIS A 500 18.52 -6.44 -12.57
N LEU A 501 19.02 -6.65 -11.34
CA LEU A 501 19.81 -7.82 -10.95
C LEU A 501 18.91 -8.94 -10.44
N LEU A 502 17.79 -8.58 -9.85
CA LEU A 502 16.76 -9.43 -9.30
C LEU A 502 15.43 -8.94 -9.85
N GLU A 503 14.59 -9.84 -10.30
CA GLU A 503 13.22 -9.55 -10.72
C GLU A 503 12.28 -10.54 -10.06
N ILE A 504 11.24 -10.04 -9.42
CA ILE A 504 10.29 -10.84 -8.65
C ILE A 504 8.94 -10.79 -9.35
N SER A 505 8.47 -11.96 -9.74
CA SER A 505 7.16 -12.12 -10.33
C SER A 505 6.27 -12.96 -9.41
N PRO A 506 5.23 -12.38 -8.80
CA PRO A 506 4.20 -13.18 -8.16
C PRO A 506 3.43 -13.91 -9.25
N LYS A 507 3.40 -15.24 -9.19
CA LYS A 507 2.49 -16.00 -10.05
C LYS A 507 1.05 -15.80 -9.56
N ASN A 508 0.16 -15.69 -10.49
CA ASN A 508 -1.26 -15.45 -10.25
C ASN A 508 -1.85 -16.62 -9.44
N LEU A 509 -2.28 -16.35 -8.20
CA LEU A 509 -2.67 -17.38 -7.22
C LEU A 509 -3.98 -18.10 -7.55
N LEU A 510 -4.72 -17.63 -8.57
CA LEU A 510 -6.05 -18.15 -8.89
C LEU A 510 -6.08 -18.85 -10.25
N THR A 511 -5.27 -18.44 -11.21
CA THR A 511 -5.14 -19.13 -12.49
C THR A 511 -4.13 -20.26 -12.43
N GLU A 512 -3.04 -20.05 -11.69
CA GLU A 512 -2.01 -21.07 -11.50
C GLU A 512 -1.64 -21.16 -10.02
N GLY A 513 -1.46 -22.35 -9.55
CA GLY A 513 -0.96 -22.66 -8.21
C GLY A 513 0.15 -23.70 -8.28
N TYR A 514 0.79 -23.94 -7.16
CA TYR A 514 1.77 -25.01 -7.03
C TYR A 514 1.26 -26.08 -6.10
N VAL A 515 1.38 -27.32 -6.51
CA VAL A 515 0.98 -28.50 -5.76
C VAL A 515 2.17 -29.42 -5.62
N GLN A 516 2.43 -29.88 -4.41
CA GLN A 516 3.35 -30.97 -4.15
C GLN A 516 2.55 -32.24 -3.96
N ASP A 517 2.71 -33.20 -4.86
CA ASP A 517 2.15 -34.55 -4.71
C ASP A 517 3.06 -35.37 -3.79
N LYS A 518 2.56 -35.69 -2.61
CA LYS A 518 3.27 -36.49 -1.59
C LYS A 518 2.98 -37.99 -1.71
N THR A 519 2.21 -38.42 -2.70
CA THR A 519 1.73 -39.81 -2.87
C THR A 519 2.33 -40.52 -4.07
N GLY A 520 3.51 -40.06 -4.53
CA GLY A 520 4.20 -40.73 -5.66
C GLY A 520 3.48 -40.58 -6.99
N ASP A 521 3.16 -39.31 -7.33
CA ASP A 521 2.52 -38.90 -8.59
C ASP A 521 1.08 -39.42 -8.81
N VAL A 522 0.39 -39.85 -7.76
CA VAL A 522 -1.01 -40.33 -7.88
C VAL A 522 -1.94 -39.18 -8.32
N PHE A 523 -1.80 -38.01 -7.67
CA PHE A 523 -2.55 -36.81 -8.03
C PHE A 523 -2.17 -36.34 -9.45
N ALA A 524 -0.88 -36.37 -9.74
CA ALA A 524 -0.37 -35.93 -11.04
C ALA A 524 -0.86 -36.80 -12.19
N ARG A 525 -1.01 -38.12 -12.02
CA ARG A 525 -1.55 -39.02 -13.04
C ARG A 525 -3.04 -38.78 -13.28
N GLU A 526 -3.82 -38.55 -12.22
CA GLU A 526 -5.25 -38.31 -12.33
C GLU A 526 -5.59 -36.99 -12.99
N PHE A 527 -4.82 -35.95 -12.69
CA PHE A 527 -5.09 -34.58 -13.14
C PHE A 527 -4.04 -34.04 -14.13
N HIS A 528 -3.36 -34.94 -14.86
CA HIS A 528 -2.23 -34.61 -15.74
C HIS A 528 -2.52 -33.48 -16.74
N SER A 529 -3.76 -33.36 -17.25
CA SER A 529 -4.17 -32.34 -18.22
C SER A 529 -4.17 -30.91 -17.62
N TYR A 530 -4.19 -30.79 -16.31
CA TYR A 530 -4.19 -29.51 -15.59
C TYR A 530 -2.84 -29.19 -14.96
N LEU A 531 -1.87 -30.10 -15.06
CA LEU A 531 -0.61 -30.04 -14.35
C LEU A 531 0.58 -29.94 -15.32
N THR A 532 1.55 -29.11 -14.97
CA THR A 532 2.85 -29.06 -15.64
C THR A 532 3.94 -29.30 -14.59
N LYS A 533 4.81 -30.29 -14.81
CA LYS A 533 5.88 -30.61 -13.88
C LYS A 533 6.87 -29.46 -13.80
N VAL A 534 7.26 -29.08 -12.57
CA VAL A 534 8.29 -28.07 -12.35
C VAL A 534 9.66 -28.71 -12.53
N GLU A 535 10.47 -28.20 -13.45
CA GLU A 535 11.82 -28.69 -13.66
C GLU A 535 12.72 -28.48 -12.43
N GLY A 536 13.42 -29.51 -12.04
CA GLY A 536 14.33 -29.49 -10.88
C GLY A 536 13.66 -29.66 -9.53
N GLU A 537 12.34 -29.91 -9.49
CA GLU A 537 11.59 -30.15 -8.26
C GLU A 537 10.88 -31.51 -8.31
N ASP A 538 11.12 -32.36 -7.32
CA ASP A 538 10.48 -33.67 -7.24
C ASP A 538 9.06 -33.58 -6.68
N GLY A 539 8.11 -34.11 -7.46
CA GLY A 539 6.70 -34.16 -7.10
C GLY A 539 6.02 -32.79 -7.04
N VAL A 540 6.62 -31.74 -7.60
CA VAL A 540 6.01 -30.41 -7.67
C VAL A 540 5.50 -30.09 -9.06
N TYR A 541 4.26 -29.60 -9.12
CA TYR A 541 3.56 -29.29 -10.34
C TYR A 541 2.95 -27.90 -10.28
N VAL A 542 3.00 -27.16 -11.40
CA VAL A 542 2.14 -26.02 -11.66
C VAL A 542 0.76 -26.56 -12.01
N VAL A 543 -0.27 -26.08 -11.34
CA VAL A 543 -1.65 -26.50 -11.58
C VAL A 543 -2.48 -25.30 -12.07
N ARG A 544 -3.24 -25.49 -13.13
CA ARG A 544 -4.27 -24.56 -13.58
C ARG A 544 -5.49 -24.69 -12.66
N LEU A 545 -5.50 -23.93 -11.57
CA LEU A 545 -6.46 -24.07 -10.47
C LEU A 545 -7.90 -23.86 -10.92
N GLU A 546 -8.15 -22.83 -11.72
CA GLU A 546 -9.47 -22.50 -12.21
C GLU A 546 -10.02 -23.62 -13.10
N ALA A 547 -9.25 -24.04 -14.11
CA ALA A 547 -9.66 -25.13 -14.99
C ALA A 547 -9.88 -26.45 -14.24
N LEU A 548 -8.98 -26.79 -13.30
CA LEU A 548 -9.13 -27.98 -12.46
C LEU A 548 -10.41 -27.90 -11.60
N TRP A 549 -10.68 -26.76 -11.01
CA TRP A 549 -11.87 -26.56 -10.19
C TRP A 549 -13.16 -26.63 -11.01
N GLU A 550 -13.27 -25.85 -12.07
CA GLU A 550 -14.50 -25.77 -12.89
C GLU A 550 -14.86 -27.09 -13.57
N GLU A 551 -13.86 -27.83 -14.08
CA GLU A 551 -14.10 -29.05 -14.84
C GLU A 551 -14.20 -30.32 -13.99
N ARG A 552 -13.53 -30.35 -12.83
CA ARG A 552 -13.42 -31.56 -12.01
C ARG A 552 -14.07 -31.49 -10.64
N PHE A 553 -14.32 -30.28 -10.12
CA PHE A 553 -14.88 -30.05 -8.80
C PHE A 553 -15.93 -28.91 -8.80
N PRO A 554 -16.86 -28.89 -9.78
CA PRO A 554 -17.86 -27.81 -9.89
C PRO A 554 -18.84 -27.77 -8.71
N GLU A 555 -18.97 -28.88 -7.98
CA GLU A 555 -19.81 -28.99 -6.78
C GLU A 555 -19.22 -28.31 -5.54
N LEU A 556 -17.91 -28.02 -5.55
CA LEU A 556 -17.23 -27.33 -4.46
C LEU A 556 -17.21 -25.83 -4.71
N GLY A 557 -17.50 -25.05 -3.69
CA GLY A 557 -17.16 -23.63 -3.74
C GLY A 557 -15.64 -23.45 -3.86
N TYR A 558 -15.15 -22.45 -4.65
CA TYR A 558 -13.71 -22.26 -4.89
C TYR A 558 -12.90 -22.13 -3.61
N LYS A 559 -13.45 -21.51 -2.57
CA LYS A 559 -12.82 -21.41 -1.24
C LYS A 559 -12.66 -22.80 -0.59
N GLU A 560 -13.67 -23.64 -0.69
CA GLU A 560 -13.65 -25.00 -0.16
C GLU A 560 -12.67 -25.88 -0.96
N PHE A 561 -12.70 -25.78 -2.30
CA PHE A 561 -11.73 -26.43 -3.19
C PHE A 561 -10.29 -26.09 -2.79
N LYS A 562 -9.95 -24.81 -2.63
CA LYS A 562 -8.62 -24.37 -2.18
C LYS A 562 -8.27 -24.87 -0.79
N GLN A 563 -9.22 -24.86 0.14
CA GLN A 563 -8.99 -25.36 1.50
C GLN A 563 -8.70 -26.86 1.50
N LYS A 564 -9.45 -27.64 0.72
CA LYS A 564 -9.20 -29.08 0.57
C LYS A 564 -7.86 -29.36 -0.13
N LEU A 565 -7.51 -28.56 -1.14
CA LEU A 565 -6.22 -28.64 -1.81
C LEU A 565 -5.07 -28.33 -0.84
N ASN A 566 -5.18 -27.25 -0.05
CA ASN A 566 -4.17 -26.87 0.94
C ASN A 566 -3.98 -27.92 2.04
N ASN A 567 -5.05 -28.58 2.43
CA ASN A 567 -5.02 -29.63 3.48
C ASN A 567 -4.67 -31.01 2.92
N GLY A 568 -4.54 -31.16 1.60
CA GLY A 568 -4.29 -32.45 0.95
C GLY A 568 -5.47 -33.41 1.05
N THR A 569 -6.69 -32.88 1.14
CA THR A 569 -7.93 -33.66 1.30
C THR A 569 -8.86 -33.52 0.09
N LEU A 570 -8.35 -32.97 -1.02
CA LEU A 570 -9.15 -32.78 -2.24
C LEU A 570 -9.56 -34.11 -2.86
N ARG A 571 -8.72 -35.14 -2.74
CA ARG A 571 -8.96 -36.48 -3.25
C ARG A 571 -8.56 -37.53 -2.22
N GLU A 572 -9.43 -38.53 -1.98
CA GLU A 572 -9.12 -39.67 -1.13
C GLU A 572 -7.99 -40.52 -1.75
N GLY A 573 -6.96 -40.82 -0.97
CA GLY A 573 -5.81 -41.61 -1.41
C GLY A 573 -4.71 -40.82 -2.16
N ALA A 574 -4.90 -39.54 -2.43
CA ALA A 574 -3.88 -38.68 -3.00
C ALA A 574 -3.60 -37.48 -2.06
N ARG A 575 -2.37 -37.36 -1.58
CA ARG A 575 -1.91 -36.23 -0.75
C ARG A 575 -1.19 -35.21 -1.61
N ALA A 576 -1.95 -34.39 -2.35
CA ALA A 576 -1.42 -33.22 -3.02
C ALA A 576 -1.71 -31.98 -2.20
N VAL A 577 -0.70 -31.24 -1.83
CA VAL A 577 -0.76 -30.06 -0.94
C VAL A 577 -0.35 -28.83 -1.73
N SER A 578 -1.15 -27.78 -1.67
CA SER A 578 -0.76 -26.50 -2.25
C SER A 578 0.49 -25.96 -1.56
N VAL A 579 1.45 -25.52 -2.35
CA VAL A 579 2.68 -24.86 -1.86
C VAL A 579 2.75 -23.45 -2.40
N GLY A 580 2.96 -22.49 -1.49
CA GLY A 580 3.19 -21.09 -1.89
C GLY A 580 4.59 -20.94 -2.43
N LYS A 581 4.74 -20.67 -3.72
CA LYS A 581 6.03 -20.43 -4.36
C LYS A 581 6.03 -19.09 -5.08
N HIS A 582 7.18 -18.45 -5.12
CA HIS A 582 7.43 -17.21 -5.83
C HIS A 582 8.53 -17.47 -6.84
N GLU A 583 8.35 -16.95 -8.03
CA GLU A 583 9.40 -16.98 -9.05
C GLU A 583 10.33 -15.78 -8.82
N VAL A 584 11.62 -16.06 -8.83
CA VAL A 584 12.66 -15.04 -8.67
C VAL A 584 13.65 -15.20 -9.82
N LEU A 585 13.79 -14.15 -10.62
CA LEU A 585 14.72 -14.11 -11.74
C LEU A 585 15.96 -13.32 -11.36
N LEU A 586 17.13 -13.99 -11.36
CA LEU A 586 18.43 -13.36 -11.17
C LEU A 586 18.97 -12.90 -12.52
N LYS A 587 19.04 -11.60 -12.75
CA LYS A 587 19.49 -10.97 -14.01
C LYS A 587 21.01 -10.88 -14.14
N GLU A 588 21.78 -11.13 -13.09
CA GLU A 588 23.23 -11.19 -13.09
C GLU A 588 23.75 -12.51 -12.54
N ASP A 589 24.98 -12.83 -12.93
CA ASP A 589 25.66 -14.00 -12.40
C ASP A 589 25.81 -13.90 -10.87
N ALA A 590 25.50 -15.00 -10.21
CA ALA A 590 25.55 -15.13 -8.76
C ALA A 590 26.95 -14.80 -8.18
N THR A 591 28.00 -15.09 -8.93
CA THR A 591 29.38 -14.82 -8.52
C THR A 591 29.62 -13.31 -8.42
N VAL A 592 29.12 -12.54 -9.39
CA VAL A 592 29.24 -11.06 -9.40
C VAL A 592 28.47 -10.45 -8.23
N ILE A 593 27.25 -10.95 -7.98
CA ILE A 593 26.45 -10.48 -6.83
C ILE A 593 27.17 -10.80 -5.52
N ARG A 594 27.72 -12.01 -5.38
CA ARG A 594 28.47 -12.43 -4.20
C ARG A 594 29.72 -11.58 -3.97
N GLU A 595 30.56 -11.38 -5.00
CA GLU A 595 31.78 -10.57 -4.87
C GLU A 595 31.49 -9.16 -4.40
N ARG A 596 30.43 -8.55 -4.89
CA ARG A 596 29.98 -7.21 -4.46
C ARG A 596 29.47 -7.20 -3.02
N MET A 597 28.75 -8.23 -2.62
CA MET A 597 28.29 -8.37 -1.23
C MET A 597 29.47 -8.60 -0.28
N ASP A 598 30.42 -9.45 -0.65
CA ASP A 598 31.62 -9.69 0.13
C ASP A 598 32.48 -8.42 0.26
N ALA A 599 32.57 -7.62 -0.81
CA ALA A 599 33.25 -6.33 -0.77
C ALA A 599 32.54 -5.34 0.16
N LEU A 600 31.20 -5.27 0.10
CA LEU A 600 30.42 -4.43 0.99
C LEU A 600 30.56 -4.88 2.45
N PHE A 601 30.47 -6.16 2.72
CA PHE A 601 30.65 -6.73 4.06
C PHE A 601 32.05 -6.44 4.64
N LYS A 602 33.10 -6.62 3.83
CA LYS A 602 34.46 -6.26 4.23
C LYS A 602 34.61 -4.77 4.54
N SER A 603 33.99 -3.93 3.72
CA SER A 603 34.01 -2.47 3.93
C SER A 603 33.31 -2.11 5.25
N LEU A 604 32.12 -2.63 5.49
CA LEU A 604 31.37 -2.41 6.75
C LEU A 604 32.13 -2.91 7.98
N THR A 605 32.72 -4.10 7.89
CA THR A 605 33.56 -4.67 8.96
C THR A 605 34.78 -3.80 9.26
N THR A 606 35.41 -3.26 8.23
CA THR A 606 36.55 -2.35 8.39
C THR A 606 36.14 -1.03 9.05
N MET A 607 35.01 -0.47 8.66
CA MET A 607 34.48 0.76 9.27
C MET A 607 34.15 0.56 10.76
N LEU A 608 33.52 -0.57 11.10
CA LEU A 608 33.23 -0.91 12.50
C LEU A 608 34.49 -1.12 13.33
N LYS A 609 35.48 -1.85 12.80
CA LYS A 609 36.79 -2.02 13.48
C LYS A 609 37.48 -0.68 13.69
N THR A 610 37.44 0.20 12.70
CA THR A 610 38.02 1.55 12.80
C THR A 610 37.33 2.37 13.87
N ALA A 611 35.98 2.32 13.93
CA ALA A 611 35.22 2.99 14.96
C ALA A 611 35.56 2.46 16.36
N LEU A 612 35.61 1.14 16.55
CA LEU A 612 35.97 0.49 17.81
C LEU A 612 37.36 0.87 18.30
N ILE A 613 38.34 0.92 17.39
CA ILE A 613 39.73 1.31 17.75
C ILE A 613 39.79 2.79 18.13
N LYS A 614 39.18 3.69 17.35
CA LYS A 614 39.18 5.14 17.61
C LYS A 614 38.53 5.48 18.96
N SER A 615 37.43 4.80 19.30
CA SER A 615 36.62 5.10 20.49
C SER A 615 36.97 4.25 21.71
N LYS A 616 38.02 3.43 21.67
CA LYS A 616 38.40 2.49 22.76
C LYS A 616 37.22 1.60 23.22
N GLY A 617 36.43 1.13 22.27
CA GLY A 617 35.30 0.26 22.52
C GLY A 617 34.00 0.95 22.95
N ARG A 618 33.95 2.27 22.95
CA ARG A 618 32.76 3.07 23.26
C ARG A 618 32.62 4.18 22.24
N PHE A 619 31.50 4.28 21.59
CA PHE A 619 31.24 5.34 20.64
C PHE A 619 29.74 5.73 20.69
N ASP A 620 29.46 6.96 20.38
CA ASP A 620 28.11 7.43 20.19
C ASP A 620 27.67 7.32 18.72
N GLU A 621 26.41 7.60 18.44
CA GLU A 621 25.85 7.52 17.10
C GLU A 621 26.53 8.53 16.15
N GLU A 622 26.97 9.67 16.64
CA GLU A 622 27.56 10.74 15.85
C GLU A 622 29.01 10.40 15.46
N GLU A 623 29.76 9.78 16.39
CA GLU A 623 31.09 9.26 16.10
C GLU A 623 31.06 8.14 15.06
N LEU A 624 30.09 7.22 15.14
CA LEU A 624 29.88 6.19 14.13
C LEU A 624 29.55 6.80 12.77
N ARG A 625 28.67 7.77 12.72
CA ARG A 625 28.32 8.47 11.46
C ARG A 625 29.53 9.13 10.85
N THR A 626 30.38 9.75 11.67
CA THR A 626 31.60 10.39 11.22
C THR A 626 32.56 9.38 10.59
N VAL A 627 32.80 8.26 11.27
CA VAL A 627 33.66 7.18 10.74
C VAL A 627 33.11 6.61 9.43
N PHE A 628 31.81 6.42 9.32
CA PHE A 628 31.21 5.90 8.08
C PHE A 628 31.28 6.91 6.93
N ALA A 629 31.10 8.20 7.23
CA ALA A 629 31.26 9.27 6.25
C ALA A 629 32.73 9.39 5.75
N GLU A 630 33.71 9.29 6.65
CA GLU A 630 35.14 9.26 6.30
C GLU A 630 35.50 8.12 5.33
N HIS A 631 34.76 7.00 5.38
CA HIS A 631 34.93 5.85 4.50
C HIS A 631 33.99 5.89 3.27
N GLY A 632 33.36 7.03 3.00
CA GLY A 632 32.56 7.25 1.80
C GLY A 632 31.14 6.68 1.83
N MET A 633 30.65 6.31 3.02
CA MET A 633 29.24 5.92 3.19
C MET A 633 28.37 7.16 3.30
N ASP A 634 27.30 7.22 2.48
CA ASP A 634 26.34 8.30 2.57
C ASP A 634 25.58 8.29 3.92
N VAL A 635 25.17 9.47 4.38
CA VAL A 635 24.54 9.68 5.68
C VAL A 635 23.30 8.80 5.89
N ARG A 636 22.55 8.51 4.82
CA ARG A 636 21.33 7.70 4.89
C ARG A 636 21.65 6.22 5.09
N SER A 637 22.63 5.70 4.34
CA SER A 637 23.12 4.33 4.49
C SER A 637 23.77 4.12 5.85
N ALA A 638 24.56 5.08 6.32
CA ALA A 638 25.15 5.05 7.66
C ALA A 638 24.08 5.00 8.75
N LYS A 639 23.05 5.86 8.67
CA LYS A 639 21.95 5.88 9.63
C LYS A 639 21.15 4.55 9.67
N ARG A 640 20.89 3.95 8.50
CA ARG A 640 20.21 2.65 8.42
C ARG A 640 21.05 1.54 9.04
N PHE A 641 22.32 1.51 8.74
CA PHE A 641 23.25 0.51 9.26
C PHE A 641 23.41 0.62 10.79
N ILE A 642 23.56 1.83 11.31
CA ILE A 642 23.61 2.08 12.76
C ILE A 642 22.29 1.62 13.42
N GLY A 643 21.15 1.95 12.83
CA GLY A 643 19.86 1.48 13.34
C GLY A 643 19.77 -0.05 13.39
N SER A 644 20.24 -0.74 12.35
CA SER A 644 20.27 -2.21 12.33
C SER A 644 21.22 -2.80 13.39
N LEU A 645 22.38 -2.18 13.62
CA LEU A 645 23.30 -2.59 14.68
C LEU A 645 22.67 -2.45 16.07
N LEU A 646 21.92 -1.37 16.29
CA LEU A 646 21.26 -1.09 17.58
C LEU A 646 20.12 -2.09 17.88
N GLU A 647 19.50 -2.65 16.85
CA GLU A 647 18.41 -3.59 16.93
C GLU A 647 18.86 -5.06 16.88
N SER A 648 20.14 -5.31 16.59
CA SER A 648 20.71 -6.66 16.47
C SER A 648 20.62 -7.44 17.77
N ARG A 649 20.30 -8.73 17.66
CA ARG A 649 20.26 -9.66 18.79
C ARG A 649 21.00 -10.96 18.46
N THR A 650 21.64 -11.54 19.46
CA THR A 650 22.22 -12.88 19.35
C THR A 650 21.11 -13.95 19.15
N GLU A 651 21.48 -15.15 18.73
CA GLU A 651 20.57 -16.31 18.63
C GLU A 651 19.79 -16.58 19.94
N GLU A 652 20.38 -16.26 21.10
CA GLU A 652 19.75 -16.37 22.41
C GLU A 652 18.81 -15.17 22.73
N GLY A 653 18.64 -14.22 21.82
CA GLY A 653 17.77 -13.05 21.98
C GLY A 653 18.37 -11.92 22.83
N ARG A 654 19.66 -11.98 23.18
CA ARG A 654 20.37 -10.90 23.86
C ARG A 654 20.68 -9.78 22.87
N SER A 655 20.62 -8.53 23.32
CA SER A 655 21.02 -7.40 22.51
C SER A 655 22.51 -7.45 22.22
N VAL A 656 22.89 -7.32 20.96
CA VAL A 656 24.30 -7.27 20.52
C VAL A 656 24.95 -5.95 20.92
N SER A 657 24.13 -4.92 21.11
CA SER A 657 24.57 -3.59 21.53
C SER A 657 23.72 -3.09 22.69
N TYR A 658 24.36 -2.42 23.65
CA TYR A 658 23.67 -1.74 24.72
C TYR A 658 23.76 -0.24 24.51
N ILE A 659 22.60 0.42 24.49
CA ILE A 659 22.53 1.87 24.58
C ILE A 659 22.15 2.22 26.02
N SER A 660 23.03 2.88 26.73
CA SER A 660 22.70 3.54 27.99
C SER A 660 22.85 5.05 27.77
N SER A 661 21.74 5.74 27.78
CA SER A 661 21.65 7.21 27.73
C SER A 661 22.63 7.93 26.78
N CYS A 662 22.59 7.57 25.47
CA CYS A 662 23.40 8.11 24.37
C CYS A 662 24.73 7.42 24.03
N LEU A 663 25.13 6.36 24.72
CA LEU A 663 26.37 5.63 24.44
C LEU A 663 26.09 4.23 23.94
N LEU A 664 26.72 3.86 22.83
CA LEU A 664 26.71 2.52 22.29
C LEU A 664 27.83 1.71 22.93
N TYR A 665 27.51 0.65 23.65
CA TYR A 665 28.47 -0.32 24.14
C TYR A 665 28.44 -1.55 23.24
N THR A 666 29.56 -1.90 22.65
CA THR A 666 29.73 -3.23 22.07
C THR A 666 30.31 -4.11 23.15
N SER A 667 29.60 -5.17 23.54
CA SER A 667 30.16 -6.27 24.34
C SER A 667 30.95 -7.19 23.41
N ASP A 668 31.61 -8.21 23.99
CA ASP A 668 32.39 -9.24 23.27
C ASP A 668 31.66 -9.90 22.10
N ALA A 669 30.35 -9.69 21.98
CA ALA A 669 29.54 -10.07 20.81
C ALA A 669 29.94 -9.36 19.49
N ALA A 670 30.74 -8.31 19.54
CA ALA A 670 31.33 -7.72 18.34
C ALA A 670 32.39 -8.63 17.70
N ASP A 671 33.08 -9.45 18.50
CA ASP A 671 34.03 -10.45 18.01
C ASP A 671 33.30 -11.62 17.32
N ASP A 672 32.11 -11.97 17.80
CA ASP A 672 31.26 -13.00 17.15
C ASP A 672 30.66 -12.51 15.83
N LEU A 673 30.33 -11.22 15.70
CA LEU A 673 29.90 -10.59 14.43
C LEU A 673 31.05 -10.45 13.42
N ILE A 674 32.30 -10.36 13.89
CA ILE A 674 33.50 -10.17 13.09
C ILE A 674 34.20 -11.51 12.80
N GLY A 675 33.89 -12.54 13.54
CA GLY A 675 34.50 -13.89 13.44
C GLY A 675 33.86 -14.83 12.42
N VAL A 676 32.80 -14.42 11.70
CA VAL A 676 32.16 -15.22 10.62
C VAL A 676 32.50 -14.60 9.24
#